data_187d8793ecf11da1a4fbd2c50a071def
#
_entry.id   187d8793ecf11da1a4fbd2c50a071def
#
_cell.length_a   1.000
_cell.length_b   1.000
_cell.length_c   1.000
_cell.angle_alpha   90.00
_cell.angle_beta   90.00
_cell.angle_gamma   90.00
#
_symmetry.space_group_name_H-M   'P 1'
#
loop_
_entity.id
_entity.type
_entity.pdbx_description
1 polymer ?
#
loop_
_entity_poly.entity_id
_entity_poly.type
_entity_poly.pdbx_seq_one_letter_code
_entity_poly.pdbx_strand_id
1 'polypeptide(L)'
;MIQLSNSVKNSKYLFSALCILLGCAMYGQKNIVSHTSGEGSFGLVTSKKTSKLVLDPSDFEGVNIAAKNFQKDIERVTGKLPEFISEVKGNGNVIIGTIGRNKMIDSLIQHQNIDVSKIQGKWEAYSIKKIGEDLLIIGSDKRGTIFGIYELSKQIGVSPWYWWADVPAKKADELYIDNAGLTSTGPKVQYRGIFINDEAPALSSWVTENYGKFNHEFYEPVFELILRLKGNYMWPAMWGKAFYDDDPENGVLADKYGIVMGTSHHEPLMRAQAEWGRYGSGDWNYETNADTLKSFWRKGIERMGDRESLVTIGMRGDGDEPMTEGTAISLLERIVKDQREIISDVTQKPAEKTPQVWALYKEVQDYYDQGMRVPDDVTLLLADDNWGNIRKLPKLKDSTRSGGYGIYYHFDYVGGPRSYKWINTTQISRVYEQMSLAYAYHARKVWIVNVGDLKPMEYPISFFLDYAWNPEAIKIEELKAYPEQWAAAQFGEKYAPEIGELLQKYTTYNSRRKPELLSERTYSLTQFNEAEEILNEFNTLEKKADEIAEKLAPKYQSAYFQLVLHPVKASANLNRMYIAVAKNKLYAEQQRNTTNTLAEKVSEYFDKDEALTSAYHTIEDGKWNHMIFQPHIGYSSWSDPKQNIKPETINIEVPEAAGLGVAIPNSKDYFPKKTDLSLPIFDKNNTESYVEIFNRGNEKLEVKLKKLPKWLKASKTKAEIGEQERIVLALVSEKLPKNITKESFVIKSDNEKVKIEVSYQP
;
A
#
# COMPACT_ATOMS: atom_id res chain seq x y z
N MET A 1 1.78 -2.00 -63.28
CA MET A 1 1.48 -3.02 -62.26
C MET A 1 2.70 -3.89 -62.13
N ILE A 2 3.33 -3.94 -61.00
CA ILE A 2 4.48 -4.73 -60.52
C ILE A 2 5.53 -3.81 -59.89
N GLN A 3 5.87 -4.13 -58.64
CA GLN A 3 6.86 -3.55 -57.73
C GLN A 3 6.36 -2.49 -56.73
N LEU A 4 5.73 -3.00 -55.64
CA LEU A 4 5.67 -2.33 -54.33
C LEU A 4 5.25 -3.38 -53.28
N SER A 5 6.09 -4.37 -53.00
CA SER A 5 5.79 -5.37 -51.96
C SER A 5 6.97 -5.85 -51.08
N ASN A 6 8.16 -5.24 -51.18
CA ASN A 6 9.34 -5.67 -50.40
C ASN A 6 9.91 -4.66 -49.41
N SER A 7 9.25 -3.49 -49.21
CA SER A 7 9.75 -2.46 -48.27
C SER A 7 9.14 -2.49 -46.89
N VAL A 8 8.05 -3.26 -46.67
CA VAL A 8 7.28 -3.23 -45.39
C VAL A 8 7.73 -4.32 -44.40
N LYS A 9 8.47 -5.34 -44.85
CA LYS A 9 8.93 -6.40 -43.92
C LYS A 9 10.18 -6.03 -43.11
N ASN A 10 11.04 -5.17 -43.61
CA ASN A 10 12.26 -4.76 -42.88
C ASN A 10 12.03 -3.64 -41.88
N SER A 11 10.91 -2.90 -41.95
CA SER A 11 10.56 -1.84 -41.01
C SER A 11 10.08 -2.38 -39.65
N LYS A 12 9.46 -3.57 -39.62
CA LYS A 12 8.99 -4.15 -38.33
C LYS A 12 10.10 -4.71 -37.45
N TYR A 13 11.21 -5.17 -38.06
CA TYR A 13 12.37 -5.63 -37.26
C TYR A 13 13.29 -4.51 -36.79
N LEU A 14 13.32 -3.39 -37.49
CA LEU A 14 14.04 -2.18 -36.97
C LEU A 14 13.29 -1.50 -35.84
N PHE A 15 11.96 -1.51 -35.85
CA PHE A 15 11.16 -0.96 -34.72
C PHE A 15 11.21 -1.84 -33.48
N SER A 16 11.26 -3.18 -33.62
CA SER A 16 11.43 -4.11 -32.50
C SER A 16 12.84 -4.08 -31.90
N ALA A 17 13.88 -3.81 -32.71
CA ALA A 17 15.26 -3.68 -32.21
C ALA A 17 15.52 -2.32 -31.54
N LEU A 18 14.76 -1.25 -31.88
CA LEU A 18 14.88 0.07 -31.26
C LEU A 18 14.10 0.15 -29.94
N CYS A 19 13.08 -0.69 -29.72
CA CYS A 19 12.37 -0.80 -28.45
C CYS A 19 13.12 -1.61 -27.38
N ILE A 20 14.13 -2.42 -27.76
CA ILE A 20 14.94 -3.22 -26.82
C ILE A 20 16.09 -2.41 -26.22
N LEU A 21 16.39 -1.21 -26.75
CA LEU A 21 17.44 -0.29 -26.25
C LEU A 21 16.89 0.87 -25.40
N LEU A 22 15.58 0.98 -25.21
CA LEU A 22 14.97 1.84 -24.19
C LEU A 22 14.80 1.04 -22.88
N GLY A 23 15.94 0.54 -22.38
CA GLY A 23 16.01 -0.10 -21.06
C GLY A 23 15.58 0.87 -19.97
N CYS A 24 14.60 0.46 -19.25
CA CYS A 24 14.13 0.87 -17.92
C CYS A 24 14.87 2.04 -17.29
N ALA A 25 14.51 3.27 -17.65
CA ALA A 25 14.78 4.41 -16.81
C ALA A 25 13.81 4.32 -15.62
N MET A 26 14.24 3.72 -14.51
CA MET A 26 13.54 3.83 -13.23
C MET A 26 13.38 5.34 -12.94
N TYR A 27 12.13 5.81 -12.92
CA TYR A 27 11.68 7.12 -12.43
C TYR A 27 12.68 8.25 -12.56
N GLY A 28 12.90 8.81 -13.72
CA GLY A 28 13.64 10.07 -13.88
C GLY A 28 15.08 10.07 -13.34
N GLN A 29 15.55 9.03 -12.68
CA GLN A 29 16.92 8.89 -12.23
C GLN A 29 17.74 8.06 -13.22
N LYS A 30 18.85 8.63 -13.65
CA LYS A 30 19.80 7.97 -14.56
C LYS A 30 20.36 6.73 -13.88
N ASN A 31 20.25 5.55 -14.50
CA ASN A 31 21.00 4.38 -14.08
C ASN A 31 22.49 4.59 -14.45
N ILE A 32 23.36 4.51 -13.44
CA ILE A 32 24.82 4.68 -13.61
C ILE A 32 25.59 3.38 -13.37
N VAL A 33 24.92 2.26 -13.08
CA VAL A 33 25.55 0.97 -12.83
C VAL A 33 25.41 0.07 -14.05
N SER A 34 26.52 -0.60 -14.41
CA SER A 34 26.57 -1.64 -15.45
C SER A 34 27.36 -2.86 -14.97
N HIS A 35 27.15 -3.98 -15.66
CA HIS A 35 27.89 -5.25 -15.41
C HIS A 35 29.05 -5.46 -16.39
N THR A 36 29.29 -4.50 -17.27
CA THR A 36 30.38 -4.49 -18.25
C THR A 36 31.13 -3.19 -18.23
N SER A 37 32.43 -3.23 -18.44
CA SER A 37 33.26 -2.02 -18.50
C SER A 37 32.88 -1.15 -19.67
N GLY A 38 32.53 0.12 -19.41
CA GLY A 38 32.38 1.17 -20.40
C GLY A 38 33.60 2.09 -20.49
N GLU A 39 33.67 2.95 -21.50
CA GLU A 39 34.72 3.93 -21.65
C GLU A 39 34.73 4.89 -20.45
N GLY A 40 35.84 4.96 -19.74
CA GLY A 40 36.01 5.82 -18.57
C GLY A 40 35.22 5.39 -17.33
N SER A 41 34.52 4.24 -17.33
CA SER A 41 33.78 3.74 -16.16
C SER A 41 34.71 3.47 -14.97
N PHE A 42 34.14 3.56 -13.75
CA PHE A 42 34.83 3.17 -12.51
C PHE A 42 34.49 1.71 -12.20
N GLY A 43 35.51 0.86 -12.05
CA GLY A 43 35.31 -0.54 -11.63
C GLY A 43 35.14 -0.64 -10.12
N LEU A 44 33.90 -0.78 -9.63
CA LEU A 44 33.61 -0.97 -8.21
C LEU A 44 34.04 -2.38 -7.75
N VAL A 45 33.66 -3.39 -8.52
CA VAL A 45 34.07 -4.78 -8.37
C VAL A 45 34.39 -5.34 -9.74
N THR A 46 35.60 -5.87 -9.91
CA THR A 46 36.04 -6.46 -11.17
C THR A 46 36.57 -7.86 -10.91
N SER A 47 36.89 -8.62 -11.97
CA SER A 47 37.57 -9.92 -11.85
C SER A 47 38.92 -9.83 -11.13
N LYS A 48 39.61 -8.68 -11.21
CA LYS A 48 40.93 -8.46 -10.67
C LYS A 48 40.98 -7.81 -9.30
N LYS A 49 40.00 -6.96 -8.96
CA LYS A 49 40.00 -6.18 -7.72
C LYS A 49 38.59 -5.82 -7.24
N THR A 50 38.49 -5.57 -5.94
CA THR A 50 37.37 -4.90 -5.29
C THR A 50 37.87 -3.54 -4.79
N SER A 51 37.18 -2.46 -5.10
CA SER A 51 37.52 -1.11 -4.65
C SER A 51 37.44 -1.02 -3.14
N LYS A 52 38.35 -0.28 -2.52
CA LYS A 52 38.32 -0.01 -1.09
C LYS A 52 37.33 1.11 -0.80
N LEU A 53 36.67 1.04 0.34
CA LEU A 53 35.79 2.09 0.83
C LEU A 53 36.55 2.98 1.79
N VAL A 54 36.70 4.27 1.44
CA VAL A 54 37.36 5.25 2.29
C VAL A 54 36.33 5.95 3.14
N LEU A 55 36.45 5.80 4.46
CA LEU A 55 35.48 6.32 5.42
C LEU A 55 36.22 7.08 6.53
N ASP A 56 35.82 8.33 6.77
CA ASP A 56 36.28 9.11 7.91
C ASP A 56 35.37 8.82 9.14
N PRO A 57 35.92 8.23 10.20
CA PRO A 57 35.13 7.94 11.41
C PRO A 57 34.54 9.21 12.08
N SER A 58 35.08 10.41 11.78
CA SER A 58 34.59 11.67 12.32
C SER A 58 33.38 12.22 11.57
N ASP A 59 32.99 11.63 10.44
CA ASP A 59 31.72 11.96 9.75
C ASP A 59 30.52 11.56 10.62
N PHE A 60 29.30 11.88 10.18
CA PHE A 60 28.10 11.51 10.94
C PHE A 60 27.97 9.99 11.09
N GLU A 61 27.53 9.54 12.27
CA GLU A 61 27.40 8.11 12.57
C GLU A 61 26.48 7.39 11.59
N GLY A 62 25.36 8.04 11.15
CA GLY A 62 24.46 7.51 10.13
C GLY A 62 25.13 7.29 8.76
N VAL A 63 26.11 8.12 8.40
CA VAL A 63 26.92 7.92 7.19
C VAL A 63 27.79 6.68 7.34
N ASN A 64 28.40 6.49 8.52
CA ASN A 64 29.22 5.33 8.82
C ASN A 64 28.39 4.03 8.82
N ILE A 65 27.16 4.08 9.34
CA ILE A 65 26.20 2.97 9.31
C ILE A 65 25.82 2.64 7.86
N ALA A 66 25.41 3.62 7.08
CA ALA A 66 25.02 3.44 5.68
C ALA A 66 26.18 2.88 4.83
N ALA A 67 27.41 3.35 5.07
CA ALA A 67 28.59 2.81 4.39
C ALA A 67 28.87 1.34 4.73
N LYS A 68 28.67 0.92 5.99
CA LYS A 68 28.74 -0.49 6.40
C LYS A 68 27.64 -1.33 5.73
N ASN A 69 26.44 -0.78 5.60
CA ASN A 69 25.37 -1.45 4.89
C ASN A 69 25.70 -1.60 3.40
N PHE A 70 26.28 -0.58 2.78
CA PHE A 70 26.73 -0.63 1.38
C PHE A 70 27.84 -1.67 1.16
N GLN A 71 28.80 -1.79 2.10
CA GLN A 71 29.80 -2.85 2.08
C GLN A 71 29.15 -4.24 2.01
N LYS A 72 28.18 -4.49 2.89
CA LYS A 72 27.39 -5.73 2.91
C LYS A 72 26.54 -5.91 1.64
N ASP A 73 26.02 -4.80 1.08
CA ASP A 73 25.26 -4.85 -0.16
C ASP A 73 26.12 -5.27 -1.35
N ILE A 74 27.34 -4.78 -1.45
CA ILE A 74 28.31 -5.24 -2.45
C ILE A 74 28.60 -6.74 -2.28
N GLU A 75 28.78 -7.20 -1.04
CA GLU A 75 28.97 -8.62 -0.75
C GLU A 75 27.74 -9.46 -1.13
N ARG A 76 26.54 -8.97 -0.79
CA ARG A 76 25.26 -9.64 -1.19
C ARG A 76 25.16 -9.82 -2.69
N VAL A 77 25.59 -8.84 -3.46
CA VAL A 77 25.51 -8.86 -4.93
C VAL A 77 26.63 -9.70 -5.55
N THR A 78 27.88 -9.52 -5.11
CA THR A 78 29.08 -10.03 -5.80
C THR A 78 29.77 -11.19 -5.09
N GLY A 79 29.46 -11.43 -3.82
CA GLY A 79 30.19 -12.35 -2.95
C GLY A 79 31.55 -11.82 -2.49
N LYS A 80 31.90 -10.56 -2.81
CA LYS A 80 33.18 -9.95 -2.43
C LYS A 80 32.93 -8.80 -1.46
N LEU A 81 33.58 -8.84 -0.30
CA LEU A 81 33.50 -7.83 0.75
C LEU A 81 34.58 -6.76 0.54
N PRO A 82 34.25 -5.49 0.26
CA PRO A 82 35.23 -4.40 0.20
C PRO A 82 35.94 -4.15 1.52
N GLU A 83 37.23 -3.76 1.49
CA GLU A 83 37.98 -3.33 2.67
C GLU A 83 37.64 -1.86 3.01
N PHE A 84 37.41 -1.55 4.30
CA PHE A 84 37.40 -0.16 4.78
C PHE A 84 38.84 0.33 5.07
N ILE A 85 39.11 1.55 4.64
CA ILE A 85 40.36 2.28 4.97
C ILE A 85 40.00 3.69 5.43
N SER A 86 40.83 4.27 6.31
CA SER A 86 40.63 5.62 6.84
C SER A 86 41.32 6.71 6.02
N GLU A 87 42.20 6.35 5.12
CA GLU A 87 42.98 7.26 4.27
C GLU A 87 43.03 6.74 2.84
N VAL A 88 43.04 7.64 1.87
CA VAL A 88 43.18 7.29 0.44
C VAL A 88 44.54 6.64 0.21
N LYS A 89 44.56 5.41 -0.26
CA LYS A 89 45.78 4.67 -0.60
C LYS A 89 45.74 4.20 -2.06
N GLY A 90 46.59 4.79 -2.90
CA GLY A 90 46.60 4.50 -4.32
C GLY A 90 45.33 5.01 -5.02
N ASN A 91 44.92 4.37 -6.12
CA ASN A 91 43.81 4.75 -6.97
C ASN A 91 42.72 3.67 -6.99
N GLY A 92 41.53 4.05 -7.34
CA GLY A 92 40.36 3.15 -7.50
C GLY A 92 39.64 2.88 -6.19
N ASN A 93 39.53 3.90 -5.35
CA ASN A 93 38.80 3.89 -4.10
C ASN A 93 37.37 4.45 -4.27
N VAL A 94 36.48 4.11 -3.39
CA VAL A 94 35.21 4.81 -3.18
C VAL A 94 35.34 5.69 -1.96
N ILE A 95 35.33 6.99 -2.16
CA ILE A 95 35.49 7.99 -1.09
C ILE A 95 34.12 8.54 -0.72
N ILE A 96 33.73 8.37 0.54
CA ILE A 96 32.40 8.72 1.04
C ILE A 96 32.50 9.82 2.07
N GLY A 97 31.68 10.87 1.96
CA GLY A 97 31.63 11.86 3.03
C GLY A 97 30.71 13.04 2.78
N THR A 98 30.57 13.85 3.85
CA THR A 98 29.65 14.99 3.95
C THR A 98 30.40 16.31 3.89
N ILE A 99 29.94 17.25 3.04
CA ILE A 99 30.50 18.61 2.92
C ILE A 99 30.46 19.33 4.27
N GLY A 100 31.56 19.98 4.64
CA GLY A 100 31.68 20.75 5.87
C GLY A 100 31.80 19.89 7.16
N ARG A 101 31.76 18.58 7.05
CA ARG A 101 31.94 17.64 8.16
C ARG A 101 33.15 16.74 7.97
N ASN A 102 33.37 16.28 6.75
CA ASN A 102 34.44 15.38 6.39
C ASN A 102 35.61 16.20 5.80
N LYS A 103 36.71 16.34 6.57
CA LYS A 103 37.86 17.15 6.16
C LYS A 103 38.56 16.66 4.88
N MET A 104 38.52 15.35 4.63
CA MET A 104 39.09 14.77 3.43
C MET A 104 38.27 15.19 2.19
N ILE A 105 36.93 15.10 2.29
CA ILE A 105 36.04 15.58 1.21
C ILE A 105 36.21 17.06 0.96
N ASP A 106 36.27 17.91 2.00
CA ASP A 106 36.47 19.35 1.86
C ASP A 106 37.82 19.69 1.19
N SER A 107 38.88 18.94 1.57
CA SER A 107 40.19 19.05 0.96
C SER A 107 40.18 18.64 -0.53
N LEU A 108 39.52 17.55 -0.89
CA LEU A 108 39.39 17.10 -2.28
C LEU A 108 38.62 18.12 -3.12
N ILE A 109 37.51 18.65 -2.59
CA ILE A 109 36.71 19.68 -3.27
C ILE A 109 37.57 20.89 -3.60
N GLN A 110 38.37 21.35 -2.62
CA GLN A 110 39.22 22.54 -2.78
C GLN A 110 40.40 22.29 -3.73
N HIS A 111 41.15 21.21 -3.55
CA HIS A 111 42.38 20.97 -4.31
C HIS A 111 42.14 20.46 -5.74
N GLN A 112 41.06 19.77 -5.99
CA GLN A 112 40.71 19.22 -7.30
C GLN A 112 39.64 20.04 -8.04
N ASN A 113 39.23 21.20 -7.49
CA ASN A 113 38.20 22.09 -8.04
C ASN A 113 36.89 21.33 -8.39
N ILE A 114 36.44 20.49 -7.49
CA ILE A 114 35.22 19.69 -7.72
C ILE A 114 33.99 20.60 -7.63
N ASP A 115 33.23 20.71 -8.73
CA ASP A 115 31.97 21.47 -8.72
C ASP A 115 30.91 20.79 -7.88
N VAL A 116 30.61 21.36 -6.72
CA VAL A 116 29.54 20.98 -5.78
C VAL A 116 28.39 21.99 -5.70
N SER A 117 28.39 23.02 -6.58
CA SER A 117 27.40 24.10 -6.56
C SER A 117 25.94 23.62 -6.63
N LYS A 118 25.71 22.47 -7.27
CA LYS A 118 24.37 21.87 -7.39
C LYS A 118 23.86 21.24 -6.10
N ILE A 119 24.73 20.94 -5.14
CA ILE A 119 24.38 20.25 -3.89
C ILE A 119 24.70 21.09 -2.65
N GLN A 120 25.77 21.87 -2.64
CA GLN A 120 26.21 22.62 -1.45
C GLN A 120 25.11 23.51 -0.88
N GLY A 121 24.87 23.41 0.43
CA GLY A 121 23.86 24.18 1.14
C GLY A 121 22.40 23.78 0.85
N LYS A 122 22.16 22.72 0.07
CA LYS A 122 20.83 22.20 -0.20
C LYS A 122 20.46 21.08 0.76
N TRP A 123 19.21 20.95 1.05
CA TRP A 123 18.64 19.91 1.89
C TRP A 123 18.75 18.54 1.19
N GLU A 124 19.45 17.61 1.83
CA GLU A 124 19.53 16.18 1.43
C GLU A 124 19.97 15.94 -0.04
N ALA A 125 20.79 16.82 -0.56
CA ALA A 125 21.33 16.69 -1.91
C ALA A 125 22.62 15.85 -1.91
N TYR A 126 22.91 15.15 -3.03
CA TYR A 126 24.11 14.34 -3.17
C TYR A 126 24.64 14.26 -4.59
N SER A 127 25.89 13.86 -4.72
CA SER A 127 26.55 13.60 -5.99
C SER A 127 27.38 12.32 -5.92
N ILE A 128 27.27 11.48 -6.92
CA ILE A 128 28.09 10.29 -7.15
C ILE A 128 28.86 10.54 -8.44
N LYS A 129 30.18 10.72 -8.35
CA LYS A 129 31.03 11.12 -9.50
C LYS A 129 32.38 10.40 -9.48
N LYS A 130 32.85 9.97 -10.64
CA LYS A 130 34.25 9.60 -10.84
C LYS A 130 35.11 10.84 -10.93
N ILE A 131 36.18 10.92 -10.14
CA ILE A 131 37.18 11.97 -10.18
C ILE A 131 38.56 11.32 -10.27
N GLY A 132 39.27 11.55 -11.37
CA GLY A 132 40.49 10.78 -11.66
C GLY A 132 40.15 9.28 -11.75
N GLU A 133 40.79 8.50 -10.93
CA GLU A 133 40.57 7.05 -10.85
C GLU A 133 39.68 6.62 -9.64
N ASP A 134 39.23 7.55 -8.81
CA ASP A 134 38.42 7.29 -7.62
C ASP A 134 36.94 7.65 -7.86
N LEU A 135 36.03 7.01 -7.12
CA LEU A 135 34.61 7.32 -7.09
C LEU A 135 34.29 8.10 -5.81
N LEU A 136 33.64 9.26 -5.94
CA LEU A 136 33.22 10.06 -4.80
C LEU A 136 31.71 9.98 -4.61
N ILE A 137 31.29 9.71 -3.37
CA ILE A 137 29.88 9.84 -2.91
C ILE A 137 29.86 10.99 -1.91
N ILE A 138 29.34 12.14 -2.34
CA ILE A 138 29.36 13.38 -1.58
C ILE A 138 27.93 13.83 -1.28
N GLY A 139 27.62 14.08 -0.02
CA GLY A 139 26.35 14.70 0.41
C GLY A 139 26.50 16.14 0.88
N SER A 140 25.45 16.92 0.71
CA SER A 140 25.35 18.29 1.24
C SER A 140 25.21 18.34 2.76
N ASP A 141 24.64 17.28 3.34
CA ASP A 141 24.40 17.06 4.76
C ASP A 141 24.41 15.54 5.07
N LYS A 142 24.16 15.16 6.35
CA LYS A 142 24.21 13.74 6.76
C LYS A 142 23.31 12.84 5.89
N ARG A 143 22.06 13.27 5.63
CA ARG A 143 21.12 12.45 4.85
C ARG A 143 21.40 12.50 3.34
N GLY A 144 21.90 13.60 2.83
CA GLY A 144 22.38 13.64 1.44
C GLY A 144 23.43 12.56 1.17
N THR A 145 24.41 12.41 2.07
CA THR A 145 25.43 11.34 1.96
C THR A 145 24.81 9.95 2.07
N ILE A 146 23.94 9.72 3.06
CA ILE A 146 23.21 8.45 3.27
C ILE A 146 22.40 8.08 2.02
N PHE A 147 21.67 9.05 1.44
CA PHE A 147 20.86 8.81 0.24
C PHE A 147 21.72 8.55 -1.01
N GLY A 148 22.88 9.17 -1.13
CA GLY A 148 23.84 8.84 -2.18
C GLY A 148 24.36 7.40 -2.07
N ILE A 149 24.65 6.94 -0.86
CA ILE A 149 25.06 5.57 -0.59
C ILE A 149 23.93 4.58 -0.94
N TYR A 150 22.72 4.79 -0.42
CA TYR A 150 21.59 3.86 -0.67
C TYR A 150 21.06 3.93 -2.10
N GLU A 151 21.25 5.07 -2.81
CA GLU A 151 21.01 5.12 -4.26
C GLU A 151 21.90 4.13 -4.99
N LEU A 152 23.17 4.10 -4.66
CA LEU A 152 24.11 3.17 -5.29
C LEU A 152 23.79 1.70 -4.87
N SER A 153 23.45 1.47 -3.60
CA SER A 153 22.97 0.16 -3.13
C SER A 153 21.76 -0.34 -3.95
N LYS A 154 20.79 0.51 -4.21
CA LYS A 154 19.61 0.19 -5.04
C LYS A 154 20.03 -0.15 -6.47
N GLN A 155 20.90 0.66 -7.07
CA GLN A 155 21.32 0.48 -8.46
C GLN A 155 22.21 -0.74 -8.68
N ILE A 156 23.02 -1.16 -7.70
CA ILE A 156 23.78 -2.42 -7.79
C ILE A 156 22.90 -3.67 -7.65
N GLY A 157 21.61 -3.51 -7.27
CA GLY A 157 20.64 -4.59 -7.26
C GLY A 157 20.18 -5.07 -5.88
N VAL A 158 20.30 -4.24 -4.83
CA VAL A 158 19.74 -4.53 -3.50
C VAL A 158 18.44 -3.74 -3.32
N SER A 159 17.32 -4.44 -3.23
CA SER A 159 16.02 -3.84 -2.95
C SER A 159 15.98 -3.22 -1.55
N PRO A 160 15.30 -2.09 -1.33
CA PRO A 160 14.96 -1.61 0.01
C PRO A 160 14.25 -2.66 0.87
N TRP A 161 13.51 -3.55 0.23
CA TRP A 161 12.72 -4.63 0.86
C TRP A 161 13.49 -5.93 1.08
N TYR A 162 14.81 -5.92 0.93
CA TYR A 162 15.66 -7.12 1.07
C TYR A 162 15.49 -7.82 2.42
N TRP A 163 15.27 -7.06 3.49
CA TRP A 163 15.08 -7.58 4.83
C TRP A 163 13.59 -7.75 5.18
N TRP A 164 12.75 -6.73 4.89
CA TRP A 164 11.33 -6.70 5.27
C TRP A 164 10.42 -7.58 4.41
N ALA A 165 10.86 -8.00 3.24
CA ALA A 165 10.10 -8.89 2.35
C ALA A 165 10.98 -9.97 1.70
N ASP A 166 12.16 -10.21 2.26
CA ASP A 166 13.11 -11.26 1.84
C ASP A 166 13.45 -11.22 0.33
N VAL A 167 13.44 -10.02 -0.24
CA VAL A 167 13.77 -9.81 -1.66
C VAL A 167 15.26 -10.10 -1.88
N PRO A 168 15.62 -11.10 -2.71
CA PRO A 168 17.01 -11.45 -2.91
C PRO A 168 17.76 -10.39 -3.71
N ALA A 169 19.01 -10.12 -3.33
CA ALA A 169 19.89 -9.25 -4.11
C ALA A 169 20.13 -9.84 -5.51
N LYS A 170 20.16 -8.98 -6.53
CA LYS A 170 20.50 -9.37 -7.90
C LYS A 170 22.00 -9.69 -7.99
N LYS A 171 22.34 -10.94 -8.29
CA LYS A 171 23.74 -11.36 -8.36
C LYS A 171 24.44 -10.84 -9.60
N ALA A 172 25.69 -10.39 -9.44
CA ALA A 172 26.59 -9.96 -10.50
C ALA A 172 28.04 -10.26 -10.12
N ASP A 173 28.86 -10.66 -11.09
CA ASP A 173 30.29 -10.93 -10.86
C ASP A 173 31.11 -9.64 -10.87
N GLU A 174 30.70 -8.64 -11.66
CA GLU A 174 31.36 -7.37 -11.82
C GLU A 174 30.40 -6.20 -11.77
N LEU A 175 30.85 -5.08 -11.23
CA LEU A 175 30.10 -3.84 -11.09
C LEU A 175 30.94 -2.66 -11.56
N TYR A 176 30.40 -1.87 -12.47
CA TYR A 176 31.01 -0.67 -13.01
C TYR A 176 30.08 0.55 -12.86
N ILE A 177 30.65 1.71 -12.57
CA ILE A 177 29.91 2.95 -12.46
C ILE A 177 30.24 3.85 -13.66
N ASP A 178 29.21 4.35 -14.33
CA ASP A 178 29.31 5.25 -15.49
C ASP A 178 30.09 6.52 -15.13
N ASN A 179 30.99 6.95 -16.00
CA ASN A 179 31.81 8.17 -15.83
C ASN A 179 30.96 9.46 -15.69
N ALA A 180 29.77 9.52 -16.29
CA ALA A 180 28.90 10.67 -16.17
C ALA A 180 28.31 10.88 -14.76
N GLY A 181 28.33 9.82 -13.92
CA GLY A 181 27.84 9.85 -12.56
C GLY A 181 26.36 10.29 -12.41
N LEU A 182 25.98 10.63 -11.18
CA LEU A 182 24.65 11.07 -10.81
C LEU A 182 24.70 12.22 -9.82
N THR A 183 23.85 13.24 -10.00
CA THR A 183 23.66 14.32 -9.03
C THR A 183 22.19 14.54 -8.76
N SER A 184 21.80 14.48 -7.49
CA SER A 184 20.47 14.83 -7.00
C SER A 184 20.51 16.15 -6.25
N THR A 185 19.61 17.06 -6.58
CA THR A 185 19.50 18.37 -5.91
C THR A 185 18.64 18.35 -4.64
N GLY A 186 18.32 17.16 -4.16
CA GLY A 186 17.51 16.91 -2.98
C GLY A 186 16.02 16.73 -3.29
N PRO A 187 15.23 16.41 -2.25
CA PRO A 187 13.81 16.12 -2.38
C PRO A 187 12.96 17.38 -2.61
N LYS A 188 11.75 17.16 -3.12
CA LYS A 188 10.74 18.20 -3.32
C LYS A 188 9.82 18.37 -2.11
N VAL A 189 9.64 17.33 -1.30
CA VAL A 189 8.95 17.38 -0.01
C VAL A 189 9.98 17.24 1.10
N GLN A 190 9.97 18.15 2.07
CA GLN A 190 11.05 18.25 3.06
C GLN A 190 11.08 17.08 4.04
N TYR A 191 9.96 16.80 4.72
CA TYR A 191 9.80 15.67 5.63
C TYR A 191 8.89 14.62 5.00
N ARG A 192 9.38 13.41 4.83
CA ARG A 192 8.73 12.30 4.13
C ARG A 192 8.83 11.05 4.98
N GLY A 193 7.71 10.45 5.31
CA GLY A 193 7.80 9.31 6.19
C GLY A 193 6.51 8.56 6.42
N ILE A 194 6.58 7.66 7.37
CA ILE A 194 5.51 6.74 7.74
C ILE A 194 5.14 6.89 9.21
N PHE A 195 3.90 6.57 9.51
CA PHE A 195 3.41 6.36 10.85
C PHE A 195 3.13 4.87 11.04
N ILE A 196 3.90 4.22 11.91
CA ILE A 196 3.61 2.86 12.35
C ILE A 196 2.60 2.97 13.48
N ASN A 197 1.38 2.61 13.16
CA ASN A 197 0.32 2.51 14.13
C ASN A 197 0.26 1.03 14.52
N ASP A 198 0.67 0.67 15.73
CA ASP A 198 0.88 -0.71 16.15
C ASP A 198 -0.42 -1.52 16.28
N GLU A 199 -1.15 -1.61 15.21
CA GLU A 199 -2.47 -2.22 15.18
C GLU A 199 -2.43 -3.69 15.62
N ALA A 200 -2.75 -3.89 16.88
CA ALA A 200 -2.85 -5.24 17.42
C ALA A 200 -3.95 -6.04 16.69
N PRO A 201 -3.78 -7.37 16.52
CA PRO A 201 -2.74 -8.21 17.13
C PRO A 201 -1.48 -8.44 16.28
N ALA A 202 -1.42 -8.04 14.99
CA ALA A 202 -0.37 -8.46 14.07
C ALA A 202 1.03 -7.95 14.46
N LEU A 203 1.38 -6.71 14.14
CA LEU A 203 2.72 -6.18 14.40
C LEU A 203 3.08 -6.24 15.89
N SER A 204 2.14 -5.94 16.78
CA SER A 204 2.39 -5.98 18.23
C SER A 204 2.81 -7.38 18.71
N SER A 205 2.16 -8.45 18.21
CA SER A 205 2.51 -9.82 18.57
C SER A 205 3.86 -10.22 17.99
N TRP A 206 4.11 -9.87 16.73
CA TRP A 206 5.38 -10.13 16.06
C TRP A 206 6.56 -9.43 16.77
N VAL A 207 6.39 -8.16 17.16
CA VAL A 207 7.41 -7.42 17.91
C VAL A 207 7.63 -8.03 19.29
N THR A 208 6.54 -8.42 19.98
CA THR A 208 6.64 -9.03 21.31
C THR A 208 7.40 -10.36 21.25
N GLU A 209 7.15 -11.19 20.23
CA GLU A 209 7.85 -12.47 20.06
C GLU A 209 9.34 -12.28 19.76
N ASN A 210 9.69 -11.35 18.87
CA ASN A 210 11.05 -11.21 18.36
C ASN A 210 11.94 -10.28 19.17
N TYR A 211 11.37 -9.25 19.83
CA TYR A 211 12.09 -8.17 20.50
C TYR A 211 11.60 -7.90 21.92
N GLY A 212 10.55 -8.59 22.39
CA GLY A 212 9.93 -8.38 23.69
C GLY A 212 9.08 -7.11 23.78
N LYS A 213 9.47 -6.02 23.16
CA LYS A 213 8.78 -4.72 23.11
C LYS A 213 9.25 -3.89 21.91
N PHE A 214 8.58 -2.77 21.64
CA PHE A 214 9.00 -1.79 20.62
C PHE A 214 10.25 -1.02 21.09
N ASN A 215 11.42 -1.66 20.99
CA ASN A 215 12.73 -1.16 21.40
C ASN A 215 13.59 -0.75 20.21
N HIS A 216 14.81 -0.26 20.49
CA HIS A 216 15.73 0.18 19.46
C HIS A 216 16.15 -0.94 18.49
N GLU A 217 16.19 -2.20 18.91
CA GLU A 217 16.50 -3.34 18.04
C GLU A 217 15.41 -3.57 16.99
N PHE A 218 14.13 -3.35 17.37
CA PHE A 218 13.02 -3.35 16.41
C PHE A 218 13.07 -2.15 15.48
N TYR A 219 13.34 -0.94 16.00
CA TYR A 219 13.34 0.27 15.17
C TYR A 219 14.56 0.34 14.23
N GLU A 220 15.66 -0.33 14.50
CA GLU A 220 16.85 -0.31 13.65
C GLU A 220 16.55 -0.69 12.19
N PRO A 221 15.98 -1.87 11.88
CA PRO A 221 15.62 -2.23 10.50
C PRO A 221 14.52 -1.35 9.90
N VAL A 222 13.67 -0.71 10.72
CA VAL A 222 12.67 0.26 10.25
C VAL A 222 13.35 1.55 9.79
N PHE A 223 14.29 2.08 10.56
CA PHE A 223 15.04 3.29 10.19
C PHE A 223 15.87 3.06 8.93
N GLU A 224 16.51 1.92 8.79
CA GLU A 224 17.23 1.56 7.58
C GLU A 224 16.28 1.52 6.36
N LEU A 225 15.11 0.90 6.48
CA LEU A 225 14.10 0.84 5.42
C LEU A 225 13.65 2.23 4.98
N ILE A 226 13.30 3.10 5.94
CA ILE A 226 12.88 4.47 5.65
C ILE A 226 13.96 5.21 4.84
N LEU A 227 15.22 5.12 5.26
CA LEU A 227 16.34 5.78 4.56
C LEU A 227 16.61 5.18 3.19
N ARG A 228 16.51 3.86 3.02
CA ARG A 228 16.64 3.19 1.71
C ARG A 228 15.53 3.60 0.74
N LEU A 229 14.35 3.92 1.24
CA LEU A 229 13.23 4.48 0.50
C LEU A 229 13.30 6.02 0.36
N LYS A 230 14.40 6.65 0.80
CA LYS A 230 14.60 8.11 0.82
C LYS A 230 13.57 8.87 1.66
N GLY A 231 12.97 8.21 2.64
CA GLY A 231 12.25 8.84 3.74
C GLY A 231 13.24 9.39 4.78
N ASN A 232 12.76 10.29 5.63
CA ASN A 232 13.55 10.91 6.69
C ASN A 232 12.76 11.18 7.97
N TYR A 233 11.46 10.83 8.00
CA TYR A 233 10.53 11.21 9.06
C TYR A 233 9.72 10.00 9.54
N MET A 234 9.43 9.96 10.83
CA MET A 234 8.65 8.87 11.40
C MET A 234 7.80 9.32 12.60
N TRP A 235 6.55 8.81 12.65
CA TRP A 235 5.76 8.67 13.87
C TRP A 235 5.82 7.21 14.31
N PRO A 236 6.23 6.94 15.58
CA PRO A 236 6.39 5.58 16.08
C PRO A 236 5.05 4.96 16.48
N ALA A 237 5.06 3.66 16.80
CA ALA A 237 3.95 2.95 17.40
C ALA A 237 3.48 3.64 18.70
N MET A 238 2.15 3.77 18.89
CA MET A 238 1.59 4.61 19.96
C MET A 238 0.57 3.91 20.86
N TRP A 239 -0.30 3.07 20.37
CA TRP A 239 -1.36 2.48 21.17
C TRP A 239 -0.80 1.57 22.27
N GLY A 240 -0.79 2.09 23.52
CA GLY A 240 -0.17 1.43 24.68
C GLY A 240 1.36 1.43 24.66
N LYS A 241 2.01 2.07 23.68
CA LYS A 241 3.46 2.18 23.51
C LYS A 241 3.94 3.61 23.75
N ALA A 242 5.20 3.75 24.14
CA ALA A 242 5.81 5.04 24.40
C ALA A 242 7.27 5.05 23.95
N PHE A 243 7.51 5.50 22.72
CA PHE A 243 8.79 5.42 22.02
C PHE A 243 10.00 5.80 22.87
N TYR A 244 9.92 6.96 23.56
CA TYR A 244 11.02 7.45 24.39
C TYR A 244 11.05 6.89 25.82
N ASP A 245 9.93 6.35 26.30
CA ASP A 245 9.79 5.86 27.67
C ASP A 245 10.02 4.35 27.76
N ASP A 246 9.52 3.61 26.78
CA ASP A 246 9.71 2.16 26.73
C ASP A 246 11.17 1.78 26.54
N ASP A 247 11.90 2.57 25.74
CA ASP A 247 13.35 2.38 25.53
C ASP A 247 14.03 3.73 25.22
N PRO A 248 14.86 4.28 26.14
CA PRO A 248 15.59 5.51 25.89
C PRO A 248 16.53 5.49 24.69
N GLU A 249 17.04 4.29 24.29
CA GLU A 249 17.90 4.12 23.13
C GLU A 249 17.17 4.32 21.80
N ASN A 250 15.83 4.25 21.77
CA ASN A 250 15.05 4.50 20.56
C ASN A 250 15.36 5.88 19.95
N GLY A 251 15.33 6.94 20.79
CA GLY A 251 15.62 8.29 20.35
C GLY A 251 17.09 8.51 19.97
N VAL A 252 18.00 7.85 20.68
CA VAL A 252 19.44 7.88 20.37
C VAL A 252 19.71 7.24 19.03
N LEU A 253 19.12 6.08 18.77
CA LEU A 253 19.28 5.35 17.51
C LEU A 253 18.69 6.12 16.32
N ALA A 254 17.49 6.72 16.50
CA ALA A 254 16.86 7.56 15.48
C ALA A 254 17.79 8.70 15.03
N ASP A 255 18.40 9.41 15.98
CA ASP A 255 19.35 10.50 15.71
C ASP A 255 20.62 9.99 15.01
N LYS A 256 21.18 8.87 15.46
CA LYS A 256 22.34 8.20 14.83
C LYS A 256 22.04 7.89 13.35
N TYR A 257 20.89 7.30 13.06
CA TYR A 257 20.47 7.00 11.69
C TYR A 257 20.14 8.27 10.88
N GLY A 258 19.82 9.38 11.54
CA GLY A 258 19.39 10.61 10.91
C GLY A 258 17.90 10.66 10.61
N ILE A 259 17.08 9.91 11.34
CA ILE A 259 15.63 9.97 11.27
C ILE A 259 15.12 11.13 12.13
N VAL A 260 14.30 11.98 11.53
CA VAL A 260 13.56 13.02 12.24
C VAL A 260 12.36 12.38 12.91
N MET A 261 12.27 12.50 14.23
CA MET A 261 11.15 11.92 14.97
C MET A 261 10.04 12.95 15.21
N GLY A 262 8.82 12.49 15.11
CA GLY A 262 7.63 13.20 15.58
C GLY A 262 6.79 12.29 16.44
N THR A 263 5.64 12.80 16.87
CA THR A 263 4.61 12.04 17.58
C THR A 263 3.27 12.26 16.89
N SER A 264 2.33 11.36 17.10
CA SER A 264 1.00 11.43 16.53
C SER A 264 0.29 12.76 16.83
N HIS A 265 -0.75 13.04 16.08
CA HIS A 265 -1.53 14.29 16.12
C HIS A 265 -2.17 14.62 17.48
N HIS A 266 -2.31 13.65 18.40
CA HIS A 266 -2.84 13.84 19.75
C HIS A 266 -1.79 13.62 20.86
N GLU A 267 -0.53 13.48 20.49
CA GLU A 267 0.61 13.25 21.39
C GLU A 267 1.57 14.47 21.42
N PRO A 268 1.17 15.58 22.06
CA PRO A 268 1.95 16.81 21.99
C PRO A 268 3.26 16.73 22.77
N LEU A 269 4.23 17.55 22.33
CA LEU A 269 5.52 17.76 22.95
C LEU A 269 6.31 16.48 23.23
N MET A 270 6.32 15.58 22.22
CA MET A 270 7.09 14.32 22.25
C MET A 270 6.70 13.37 23.39
N ARG A 271 5.45 13.46 23.88
CA ARG A 271 4.90 12.59 24.92
C ARG A 271 3.86 11.65 24.33
N ALA A 272 4.08 10.36 24.51
CA ALA A 272 3.09 9.36 24.13
C ALA A 272 1.86 9.39 25.03
N GLN A 273 0.67 9.13 24.49
CA GLN A 273 -0.57 9.04 25.26
C GLN A 273 -0.47 8.00 26.39
N ALA A 274 0.18 6.86 26.12
CA ALA A 274 0.41 5.82 27.12
C ALA A 274 1.17 6.32 28.37
N GLU A 275 2.01 7.33 28.24
CA GLU A 275 2.76 7.89 29.35
C GLU A 275 1.87 8.69 30.33
N TRP A 276 0.72 9.23 29.86
CA TRP A 276 -0.21 9.87 30.78
C TRP A 276 -0.79 8.87 31.78
N GLY A 277 -1.15 7.67 31.33
CA GLY A 277 -1.58 6.61 32.24
C GLY A 277 -0.50 6.13 33.23
N ARG A 278 0.79 6.34 32.91
CA ARG A 278 1.93 5.95 33.77
C ARG A 278 2.33 7.06 34.76
N TYR A 279 2.30 8.31 34.32
CA TYR A 279 2.92 9.46 35.04
C TYR A 279 1.99 10.65 35.21
N GLY A 280 0.81 10.63 34.58
CA GLY A 280 -0.19 11.68 34.72
C GLY A 280 -0.83 11.67 36.09
N SER A 281 -1.39 12.81 36.47
CA SER A 281 -2.18 12.96 37.69
C SER A 281 -3.35 13.89 37.43
N GLY A 282 -4.55 13.50 37.85
CA GLY A 282 -5.78 14.21 37.52
C GLY A 282 -6.23 14.00 36.07
N ASP A 283 -7.21 14.78 35.64
CA ASP A 283 -7.84 14.62 34.33
C ASP A 283 -6.95 15.16 33.19
N TRP A 284 -7.08 14.56 32.02
CA TRP A 284 -6.53 15.11 30.77
C TRP A 284 -7.39 16.28 30.29
N ASN A 285 -7.41 17.34 31.09
CA ASN A 285 -8.22 18.54 30.88
C ASN A 285 -7.42 19.79 31.21
N TYR A 286 -7.15 20.62 30.22
CA TYR A 286 -6.30 21.79 30.37
C TYR A 286 -6.97 22.93 31.18
N GLU A 287 -8.28 22.99 31.27
CA GLU A 287 -8.99 24.00 32.06
C GLU A 287 -8.82 23.75 33.55
N THR A 288 -8.79 22.47 33.97
CA THR A 288 -8.76 22.07 35.40
C THR A 288 -7.40 21.57 35.84
N ASN A 289 -6.49 21.17 34.92
CA ASN A 289 -5.24 20.51 35.27
C ASN A 289 -4.02 21.04 34.47
N ALA A 290 -3.99 22.33 34.11
CA ALA A 290 -2.98 22.93 33.27
C ALA A 290 -1.54 22.73 33.77
N ASP A 291 -1.29 22.90 35.06
CA ASP A 291 0.08 22.86 35.63
C ASP A 291 0.67 21.44 35.55
N THR A 292 -0.14 20.42 35.81
CA THR A 292 0.29 19.02 35.68
C THR A 292 0.59 18.68 34.19
N LEU A 293 -0.27 19.11 33.28
CA LEU A 293 -0.08 18.91 31.84
C LEU A 293 1.18 19.63 31.33
N LYS A 294 1.42 20.87 31.75
CA LYS A 294 2.66 21.60 31.44
C LYS A 294 3.91 20.87 31.92
N SER A 295 3.88 20.39 33.17
CA SER A 295 4.98 19.60 33.74
C SER A 295 5.20 18.28 32.97
N PHE A 296 4.11 17.62 32.63
CA PHE A 296 4.14 16.40 31.84
C PHE A 296 4.78 16.65 30.46
N TRP A 297 4.34 17.67 29.72
CA TRP A 297 4.87 18.04 28.41
C TRP A 297 6.32 18.50 28.45
N ARG A 298 6.72 19.27 29.48
CA ARG A 298 8.10 19.74 29.66
C ARG A 298 9.09 18.58 29.64
N LYS A 299 8.79 17.48 30.32
CA LYS A 299 9.63 16.29 30.35
C LYS A 299 9.82 15.66 28.96
N GLY A 300 8.85 15.78 28.06
CA GLY A 300 9.00 15.31 26.69
C GLY A 300 10.06 16.09 25.91
N ILE A 301 10.06 17.42 26.03
CA ILE A 301 11.05 18.28 25.38
C ILE A 301 12.44 18.13 26.05
N GLU A 302 12.51 18.02 27.39
CA GLU A 302 13.77 17.72 28.09
C GLU A 302 14.41 16.41 27.59
N ARG A 303 13.59 15.38 27.43
CA ARG A 303 14.04 14.06 26.93
C ARG A 303 14.37 14.07 25.44
N MET A 304 13.72 14.88 24.62
CA MET A 304 14.07 15.10 23.22
C MET A 304 15.51 15.64 23.11
N GLY A 305 15.88 16.58 23.94
CA GLY A 305 17.20 17.23 23.89
C GLY A 305 17.43 17.94 22.56
N ASP A 306 18.66 17.85 22.03
CA ASP A 306 19.06 18.45 20.75
C ASP A 306 18.81 17.52 19.53
N ARG A 307 18.15 16.38 19.71
CA ARG A 307 17.88 15.44 18.61
C ARG A 307 16.91 16.06 17.60
N GLU A 308 17.16 15.81 16.34
CA GLU A 308 16.36 16.36 15.25
C GLU A 308 14.93 15.84 15.30
N SER A 309 13.97 16.74 15.53
CA SER A 309 12.56 16.40 15.76
C SER A 309 11.64 17.41 15.09
N LEU A 310 10.43 16.98 14.73
CA LEU A 310 9.32 17.82 14.33
C LEU A 310 8.23 17.69 15.40
N VAL A 311 8.15 18.68 16.28
CA VAL A 311 7.37 18.61 17.52
C VAL A 311 5.89 18.83 17.25
N THR A 312 5.06 17.87 17.60
CA THR A 312 3.59 18.02 17.57
C THR A 312 3.14 18.98 18.67
N ILE A 313 2.32 19.96 18.32
CA ILE A 313 1.68 20.90 19.26
C ILE A 313 0.16 20.83 19.16
N GLY A 314 -0.51 21.43 20.11
CA GLY A 314 -1.96 21.36 20.27
C GLY A 314 -2.37 20.30 21.30
N MET A 315 -3.62 19.99 21.35
CA MET A 315 -4.19 18.98 22.24
C MET A 315 -5.49 18.47 21.67
N ARG A 316 -5.81 17.20 21.88
CA ARG A 316 -7.14 16.59 21.77
C ARG A 316 -7.57 16.05 23.13
N GLY A 317 -8.79 15.55 23.23
CA GLY A 317 -9.26 14.85 24.41
C GLY A 317 -8.49 13.56 24.67
N ASP A 318 -8.70 12.93 25.81
CA ASP A 318 -8.08 11.68 26.18
C ASP A 318 -8.49 10.57 25.22
N GLY A 319 -7.55 9.71 24.84
CA GLY A 319 -7.82 8.60 23.92
C GLY A 319 -8.19 9.01 22.47
N ASP A 320 -7.67 10.14 21.96
CA ASP A 320 -7.96 10.67 20.60
C ASP A 320 -9.41 11.14 20.40
N GLU A 321 -10.09 11.51 21.47
CA GLU A 321 -11.45 12.05 21.44
C GLU A 321 -11.45 13.60 21.34
N PRO A 322 -12.58 14.24 20.98
CA PRO A 322 -12.73 15.70 21.05
C PRO A 322 -12.58 16.23 22.47
N MET A 323 -11.93 17.39 22.66
CA MET A 323 -11.72 17.98 23.99
C MET A 323 -13.00 18.44 24.68
N THR A 324 -13.97 18.97 23.93
CA THR A 324 -15.23 19.51 24.44
C THR A 324 -16.33 19.35 23.40
N GLU A 325 -17.58 19.38 23.85
CA GLU A 325 -18.73 19.62 22.97
C GLU A 325 -18.77 21.11 22.58
N GLY A 326 -18.49 21.43 21.32
CA GLY A 326 -18.48 22.79 20.78
C GLY A 326 -17.08 23.29 20.38
N THR A 327 -16.87 24.62 20.42
CA THR A 327 -15.60 25.23 19.97
C THR A 327 -14.67 25.51 21.14
N ALA A 328 -13.45 24.93 21.06
CA ALA A 328 -12.38 25.14 22.04
C ALA A 328 -11.30 26.11 21.52
N ILE A 329 -11.64 27.10 20.70
CA ILE A 329 -10.67 27.95 19.99
C ILE A 329 -9.72 28.66 20.96
N SER A 330 -10.24 29.47 21.89
CA SER A 330 -9.41 30.23 22.80
C SER A 330 -8.61 29.34 23.76
N LEU A 331 -9.14 28.18 24.13
CA LEU A 331 -8.45 27.19 24.93
C LEU A 331 -7.25 26.62 24.18
N LEU A 332 -7.44 26.22 22.93
CA LEU A 332 -6.36 25.67 22.10
C LEU A 332 -5.27 26.72 21.79
N GLU A 333 -5.64 27.98 21.51
CA GLU A 333 -4.68 29.05 21.30
C GLU A 333 -3.82 29.30 22.56
N ARG A 334 -4.42 29.23 23.75
CA ARG A 334 -3.71 29.29 25.04
C ARG A 334 -2.78 28.07 25.19
N ILE A 335 -3.27 26.86 24.93
CA ILE A 335 -2.46 25.64 25.01
C ILE A 335 -1.24 25.76 24.10
N VAL A 336 -1.42 26.13 22.83
CA VAL A 336 -0.33 26.29 21.87
C VAL A 336 0.69 27.34 22.33
N LYS A 337 0.22 28.45 22.90
CA LYS A 337 1.11 29.47 23.48
C LYS A 337 1.97 28.90 24.60
N ASP A 338 1.34 28.23 25.57
CA ASP A 338 2.03 27.66 26.75
C ASP A 338 3.00 26.53 26.33
N GLN A 339 2.62 25.69 25.34
CA GLN A 339 3.50 24.68 24.78
C GLN A 339 4.75 25.28 24.10
N ARG A 340 4.59 26.37 23.37
CA ARG A 340 5.71 27.09 22.74
C ARG A 340 6.62 27.77 23.78
N GLU A 341 6.07 28.26 24.88
CA GLU A 341 6.85 28.74 26.01
C GLU A 341 7.70 27.62 26.63
N ILE A 342 7.12 26.42 26.81
CA ILE A 342 7.87 25.25 27.28
C ILE A 342 9.01 24.90 26.35
N ILE A 343 8.75 24.88 25.02
CA ILE A 343 9.79 24.62 24.01
C ILE A 343 10.93 25.62 24.14
N SER A 344 10.64 26.91 24.20
CA SER A 344 11.64 27.96 24.36
C SER A 344 12.45 27.83 25.64
N ASP A 345 11.76 27.60 26.73
CA ASP A 345 12.38 27.48 28.08
C ASP A 345 13.34 26.29 28.15
N VAL A 346 12.92 25.12 27.63
CA VAL A 346 13.73 23.91 27.70
C VAL A 346 14.88 23.94 26.73
N THR A 347 14.63 24.35 25.47
CA THR A 347 15.67 24.34 24.43
C THR A 347 16.62 25.53 24.51
N GLN A 348 16.30 26.53 25.33
CA GLN A 348 17.04 27.82 25.42
C GLN A 348 17.18 28.53 24.07
N LYS A 349 16.20 28.33 23.18
CA LYS A 349 16.11 28.91 21.85
C LYS A 349 14.69 29.48 21.64
N PRO A 350 14.51 30.52 20.84
CA PRO A 350 13.16 30.94 20.43
C PRO A 350 12.36 29.76 19.84
N ALA A 351 11.06 29.67 20.15
CA ALA A 351 10.23 28.53 19.75
C ALA A 351 10.24 28.24 18.23
N GLU A 352 10.34 29.29 17.43
CA GLU A 352 10.42 29.18 15.94
C GLU A 352 11.70 28.52 15.42
N LYS A 353 12.71 28.32 16.27
CA LYS A 353 13.93 27.56 15.92
C LYS A 353 13.79 26.07 16.11
N THR A 354 12.76 25.62 16.81
CA THR A 354 12.40 24.22 16.92
C THR A 354 11.23 23.94 15.98
N PRO A 355 11.40 23.06 14.94
CA PRO A 355 10.33 22.76 14.00
C PRO A 355 9.10 22.20 14.71
N GLN A 356 7.92 22.75 14.41
CA GLN A 356 6.66 22.37 15.04
C GLN A 356 5.62 22.05 13.98
N VAL A 357 4.71 21.14 14.32
CA VAL A 357 3.60 20.74 13.48
C VAL A 357 2.29 20.72 14.27
N TRP A 358 1.23 21.22 13.65
CA TRP A 358 -0.11 21.14 14.20
C TRP A 358 -1.04 20.45 13.19
N ALA A 359 -1.59 19.31 13.60
CA ALA A 359 -2.43 18.49 12.74
C ALA A 359 -3.89 18.98 12.77
N LEU A 360 -4.40 19.31 11.59
CA LEU A 360 -5.81 19.66 11.36
C LEU A 360 -6.61 18.39 11.06
N TYR A 361 -6.78 17.56 12.08
CA TYR A 361 -7.43 16.24 11.98
C TYR A 361 -8.76 16.24 12.71
N LYS A 362 -9.77 15.61 12.13
CA LYS A 362 -11.14 15.53 12.67
C LYS A 362 -11.69 16.95 13.03
N GLU A 363 -12.17 17.14 14.26
CA GLU A 363 -12.74 18.40 14.78
C GLU A 363 -11.73 19.56 14.82
N VAL A 364 -10.44 19.28 14.89
CA VAL A 364 -9.41 20.34 14.90
C VAL A 364 -9.42 21.13 13.60
N GLN A 365 -9.76 20.50 12.47
CA GLN A 365 -9.97 21.21 11.20
C GLN A 365 -11.15 22.19 11.31
N ASP A 366 -12.22 21.81 12.00
CA ASP A 366 -13.40 22.65 12.17
C ASP A 366 -13.08 23.88 13.03
N TYR A 367 -12.26 23.74 14.07
CA TYR A 367 -11.76 24.88 14.86
C TYR A 367 -10.93 25.84 14.00
N TYR A 368 -10.06 25.33 13.15
CA TYR A 368 -9.31 26.14 12.20
C TYR A 368 -10.24 26.86 11.21
N ASP A 369 -11.27 26.21 10.72
CA ASP A 369 -12.27 26.80 9.80
C ASP A 369 -13.10 27.90 10.47
N GLN A 370 -13.32 27.78 11.78
CA GLN A 370 -14.03 28.77 12.62
C GLN A 370 -13.12 29.91 13.11
N GLY A 371 -11.83 29.91 12.72
CA GLY A 371 -10.96 31.06 12.96
C GLY A 371 -9.80 30.82 13.93
N MET A 372 -9.64 29.64 14.54
CA MET A 372 -8.45 29.34 15.33
C MET A 372 -7.17 29.47 14.48
N ARG A 373 -6.12 30.05 15.06
CA ARG A 373 -4.83 30.25 14.36
C ARG A 373 -3.66 29.90 15.26
N VAL A 374 -2.58 29.45 14.61
CA VAL A 374 -1.28 29.25 15.22
C VAL A 374 -0.24 30.12 14.50
N PRO A 375 0.90 30.46 15.12
CA PRO A 375 1.95 31.24 14.50
C PRO A 375 2.40 30.72 13.14
N ASP A 376 2.85 31.59 12.24
CA ASP A 376 3.15 31.24 10.84
C ASP A 376 4.35 30.31 10.66
N ASP A 377 5.21 30.20 11.67
CA ASP A 377 6.34 29.27 11.69
C ASP A 377 5.93 27.80 11.97
N VAL A 378 4.73 27.59 12.49
CA VAL A 378 4.19 26.25 12.74
C VAL A 378 3.69 25.63 11.42
N THR A 379 4.12 24.43 11.10
CA THR A 379 3.62 23.66 9.96
C THR A 379 2.16 23.25 10.18
N LEU A 380 1.26 23.56 9.24
CA LEU A 380 -0.10 23.04 9.28
C LEU A 380 -0.17 21.70 8.54
N LEU A 381 -0.54 20.66 9.24
CA LEU A 381 -0.67 19.31 8.70
C LEU A 381 -2.14 19.03 8.42
N LEU A 382 -2.54 19.08 7.17
CA LEU A 382 -3.88 18.75 6.69
C LEU A 382 -4.03 17.22 6.60
N ALA A 383 -5.25 16.72 6.69
CA ALA A 383 -5.50 15.28 6.66
C ALA A 383 -6.48 14.90 5.54
N ASP A 384 -6.44 13.62 5.18
CA ASP A 384 -7.49 12.99 4.40
C ASP A 384 -8.73 12.65 5.26
N ASP A 385 -9.72 12.02 4.66
CA ASP A 385 -10.95 11.58 5.32
C ASP A 385 -10.82 10.16 5.92
N ASN A 386 -9.60 9.69 6.18
CA ASN A 386 -9.25 8.32 6.58
C ASN A 386 -9.52 7.23 5.51
N TRP A 387 -9.92 7.65 4.31
CA TRP A 387 -10.28 6.76 3.19
C TRP A 387 -9.56 7.16 1.90
N GLY A 388 -8.52 7.98 2.02
CA GLY A 388 -7.66 8.39 0.92
C GLY A 388 -8.16 9.59 0.12
N ASN A 389 -9.06 10.42 0.67
CA ASN A 389 -9.49 11.66 0.03
C ASN A 389 -9.08 12.86 0.89
N ILE A 390 -8.24 13.74 0.39
CA ILE A 390 -7.80 14.94 1.11
C ILE A 390 -9.01 15.86 1.32
N ARG A 391 -9.32 16.15 2.57
CA ARG A 391 -10.49 16.97 2.95
C ARG A 391 -10.32 18.44 2.63
N LYS A 392 -9.09 18.94 2.73
CA LYS A 392 -8.77 20.35 2.59
C LYS A 392 -7.37 20.55 2.00
N LEU A 393 -7.24 21.58 1.18
CA LEU A 393 -5.96 22.03 0.64
C LEU A 393 -5.68 23.46 1.11
N PRO A 394 -4.40 23.90 1.17
CA PRO A 394 -4.05 25.28 1.43
C PRO A 394 -4.69 26.21 0.40
N LYS A 395 -5.10 27.41 0.80
CA LYS A 395 -5.49 28.45 -0.16
C LYS A 395 -4.23 28.95 -0.86
N LEU A 396 -4.26 29.07 -2.18
CA LEU A 396 -3.10 29.54 -2.95
C LEU A 396 -2.55 30.90 -2.47
N LYS A 397 -3.44 31.79 -2.00
CA LYS A 397 -3.04 33.08 -1.40
C LYS A 397 -2.33 32.97 -0.06
N ASP A 398 -2.48 31.85 0.64
CA ASP A 398 -1.89 31.61 1.98
C ASP A 398 -0.55 30.84 1.87
N SER A 399 0.01 30.68 0.66
CA SER A 399 1.22 29.90 0.39
C SER A 399 2.51 30.50 1.00
N THR A 400 2.44 31.71 1.56
CA THR A 400 3.57 32.45 2.15
C THR A 400 3.85 32.09 3.62
N ARG A 401 3.08 31.18 4.22
CA ARG A 401 3.31 30.71 5.58
C ARG A 401 4.69 30.08 5.73
N SER A 402 5.55 30.58 6.64
CA SER A 402 6.94 30.15 6.79
C SER A 402 7.07 28.69 7.27
N GLY A 403 6.18 28.22 8.13
CA GLY A 403 6.06 26.82 8.55
C GLY A 403 5.59 25.87 7.45
N GLY A 404 4.94 26.44 6.42
CA GLY A 404 4.42 25.66 5.30
C GLY A 404 3.25 24.75 5.66
N TYR A 405 2.95 23.82 4.76
CA TYR A 405 1.84 22.87 4.85
C TYR A 405 2.30 21.46 4.59
N GLY A 406 1.63 20.50 5.22
CA GLY A 406 1.84 19.07 5.01
C GLY A 406 0.53 18.30 4.88
N ILE A 407 0.65 17.00 4.61
CA ILE A 407 -0.45 16.05 4.53
C ILE A 407 -0.18 14.85 5.44
N TYR A 408 -1.18 14.51 6.24
CA TYR A 408 -1.32 13.24 6.95
C TYR A 408 -2.31 12.37 6.17
N TYR A 409 -1.83 11.27 5.61
CA TYR A 409 -2.56 10.38 4.71
C TYR A 409 -2.71 8.99 5.31
N HIS A 410 -3.69 8.18 4.84
CA HIS A 410 -3.97 6.86 5.39
C HIS A 410 -3.94 5.77 4.32
N PHE A 411 -3.19 4.68 4.61
CA PHE A 411 -3.28 3.38 3.93
C PHE A 411 -4.06 2.37 4.77
N ASP A 412 -4.13 2.60 6.03
CA ASP A 412 -4.81 1.86 7.06
C ASP A 412 -5.60 2.82 7.96
N TYR A 413 -6.64 2.34 8.63
CA TYR A 413 -7.41 3.14 9.58
C TYR A 413 -8.10 2.29 10.63
N VAL A 414 -8.03 2.74 11.87
CA VAL A 414 -8.79 2.22 13.01
C VAL A 414 -9.77 3.28 13.50
N GLY A 415 -11.05 3.00 13.40
CA GLY A 415 -12.11 3.91 13.82
C GLY A 415 -13.41 3.76 13.05
N GLY A 416 -14.42 4.56 13.43
CA GLY A 416 -15.70 4.62 12.75
C GLY A 416 -15.61 5.29 11.36
N PRO A 417 -16.39 4.88 10.36
CA PRO A 417 -17.47 3.88 10.44
C PRO A 417 -17.00 2.43 10.36
N ARG A 418 -15.75 2.14 9.93
CA ARG A 418 -15.18 0.80 9.83
C ARG A 418 -13.66 0.86 9.80
N SER A 419 -13.01 0.06 10.64
CA SER A 419 -11.56 -0.19 10.55
C SER A 419 -11.24 -1.01 9.31
N TYR A 420 -10.07 -0.75 8.70
CA TYR A 420 -9.50 -1.55 7.63
C TYR A 420 -7.98 -1.56 7.79
N LYS A 421 -7.39 -2.74 7.98
CA LYS A 421 -5.99 -2.90 8.37
C LYS A 421 -5.38 -4.27 8.05
N TRP A 422 -6.14 -5.17 7.42
CA TRP A 422 -5.70 -6.54 7.20
C TRP A 422 -4.69 -6.66 6.06
N ILE A 423 -5.07 -6.22 4.86
CA ILE A 423 -4.22 -6.27 3.65
C ILE A 423 -4.30 -4.96 2.88
N ASN A 424 -3.35 -4.76 1.96
CA ASN A 424 -3.32 -3.56 1.15
C ASN A 424 -4.58 -3.41 0.26
N THR A 425 -5.27 -2.29 0.41
CA THR A 425 -6.43 -1.90 -0.39
C THR A 425 -6.21 -0.59 -1.13
N THR A 426 -4.97 -0.08 -1.12
CA THR A 426 -4.62 1.24 -1.63
C THR A 426 -4.25 1.17 -3.11
N GLN A 427 -4.96 1.94 -3.92
CA GLN A 427 -4.58 2.18 -5.32
C GLN A 427 -3.55 3.30 -5.42
N ILE A 428 -2.40 3.04 -6.02
CA ILE A 428 -1.39 4.10 -6.23
C ILE A 428 -1.90 5.25 -7.12
N SER A 429 -2.85 5.00 -8.00
CA SER A 429 -3.51 6.04 -8.80
C SER A 429 -4.29 7.05 -7.94
N ARG A 430 -4.94 6.59 -6.86
CA ARG A 430 -5.59 7.47 -5.89
C ARG A 430 -4.55 8.28 -5.10
N VAL A 431 -3.49 7.63 -4.66
CA VAL A 431 -2.38 8.30 -3.97
C VAL A 431 -1.77 9.39 -4.87
N TYR A 432 -1.50 9.06 -6.14
CA TYR A 432 -1.01 10.01 -7.13
C TYR A 432 -1.94 11.20 -7.29
N GLU A 433 -3.24 10.96 -7.52
CA GLU A 433 -4.25 12.03 -7.67
C GLU A 433 -4.25 12.99 -6.49
N GLN A 434 -4.34 12.46 -5.28
CA GLN A 434 -4.46 13.26 -4.06
C GLN A 434 -3.15 13.98 -3.72
N MET A 435 -2.02 13.30 -3.81
CA MET A 435 -0.74 13.91 -3.47
C MET A 435 -0.23 14.86 -4.55
N SER A 436 -0.63 14.69 -5.83
CA SER A 436 -0.36 15.68 -6.88
C SER A 436 -1.11 16.98 -6.63
N LEU A 437 -2.37 16.90 -6.17
CA LEU A 437 -3.13 18.08 -5.73
C LEU A 437 -2.46 18.75 -4.52
N ALA A 438 -2.06 17.98 -3.52
CA ALA A 438 -1.34 18.51 -2.35
C ALA A 438 -0.07 19.26 -2.78
N TYR A 439 0.72 18.66 -3.66
CA TYR A 439 1.94 19.28 -4.18
C TYR A 439 1.66 20.56 -4.97
N ALA A 440 0.64 20.55 -5.84
CA ALA A 440 0.24 21.72 -6.63
C ALA A 440 -0.26 22.89 -5.74
N TYR A 441 -0.89 22.57 -4.60
CA TYR A 441 -1.35 23.55 -3.61
C TYR A 441 -0.32 23.86 -2.51
N HIS A 442 0.97 23.58 -2.76
CA HIS A 442 2.11 23.92 -1.89
C HIS A 442 2.16 23.18 -0.54
N ALA A 443 1.43 22.10 -0.35
CA ALA A 443 1.64 21.21 0.79
C ALA A 443 2.89 20.35 0.56
N ARG A 444 4.08 20.92 0.80
CA ARG A 444 5.40 20.35 0.47
C ARG A 444 6.32 20.22 1.69
N LYS A 445 5.84 20.62 2.87
CA LYS A 445 6.67 20.59 4.08
C LYS A 445 6.75 19.21 4.68
N VAL A 446 5.60 18.53 4.85
CA VAL A 446 5.49 17.20 5.46
C VAL A 446 4.54 16.34 4.65
N TRP A 447 4.98 15.15 4.26
CA TRP A 447 4.10 14.06 3.84
C TRP A 447 4.35 12.86 4.74
N ILE A 448 3.34 12.53 5.56
CA ILE A 448 3.35 11.37 6.43
C ILE A 448 2.13 10.50 6.16
N VAL A 449 2.33 9.20 6.09
CA VAL A 449 1.26 8.25 5.83
C VAL A 449 1.15 7.22 6.96
N ASN A 450 -0.06 7.06 7.50
CA ASN A 450 -0.39 5.95 8.38
C ASN A 450 -0.40 4.65 7.56
N VAL A 451 0.46 3.72 7.93
CA VAL A 451 0.61 2.42 7.25
C VAL A 451 0.09 1.27 8.10
N GLY A 452 -0.39 1.54 9.31
CA GLY A 452 -0.73 0.53 10.29
C GLY A 452 0.49 -0.29 10.62
N ASP A 453 0.58 -1.43 10.01
CA ASP A 453 1.76 -2.29 10.00
C ASP A 453 2.60 -2.05 8.73
N LEU A 454 3.87 -2.42 8.74
CA LEU A 454 4.72 -2.32 7.53
C LEU A 454 4.30 -3.32 6.44
N LYS A 455 3.79 -4.45 6.86
CA LYS A 455 3.30 -5.53 5.98
C LYS A 455 1.77 -5.62 6.10
N PRO A 456 1.09 -5.77 4.96
CA PRO A 456 1.58 -5.89 3.58
C PRO A 456 1.51 -4.57 2.79
N MET A 457 2.05 -3.48 3.34
CA MET A 457 1.98 -2.13 2.74
C MET A 457 3.24 -1.76 1.92
N GLU A 458 4.10 -2.73 1.60
CA GLU A 458 5.40 -2.49 0.94
C GLU A 458 5.26 -1.74 -0.40
N TYR A 459 4.31 -2.14 -1.21
CA TYR A 459 4.08 -1.54 -2.52
C TYR A 459 3.60 -0.07 -2.45
N PRO A 460 2.53 0.27 -1.72
CA PRO A 460 2.10 1.66 -1.61
C PRO A 460 3.07 2.55 -0.82
N ILE A 461 3.81 2.01 0.18
CA ILE A 461 4.88 2.76 0.88
C ILE A 461 5.97 3.17 -0.11
N SER A 462 6.42 2.22 -0.95
CA SER A 462 7.42 2.51 -1.99
C SER A 462 6.96 3.65 -2.90
N PHE A 463 5.74 3.57 -3.41
CA PHE A 463 5.19 4.61 -4.28
C PHE A 463 5.08 5.96 -3.58
N PHE A 464 4.57 6.00 -2.36
CA PHE A 464 4.39 7.24 -1.61
C PHE A 464 5.71 7.98 -1.37
N LEU A 465 6.75 7.25 -0.97
CA LEU A 465 8.07 7.84 -0.69
C LEU A 465 8.84 8.20 -1.97
N ASP A 466 8.77 7.37 -3.03
CA ASP A 466 9.32 7.71 -4.34
C ASP A 466 8.64 8.97 -4.91
N TYR A 467 7.31 9.08 -4.77
CA TYR A 467 6.57 10.25 -5.22
C TYR A 467 6.89 11.49 -4.38
N ALA A 468 6.99 11.35 -3.05
CA ALA A 468 7.37 12.44 -2.15
C ALA A 468 8.80 12.96 -2.41
N TRP A 469 9.71 12.09 -2.86
CA TRP A 469 11.07 12.49 -3.25
C TRP A 469 11.03 13.46 -4.43
N ASN A 470 10.29 13.12 -5.49
CA ASN A 470 10.16 14.00 -6.66
C ASN A 470 8.83 13.81 -7.40
N PRO A 471 7.76 14.54 -6.99
CA PRO A 471 6.47 14.49 -7.67
C PRO A 471 6.51 14.92 -9.13
N GLU A 472 7.53 15.70 -9.53
CA GLU A 472 7.68 16.17 -10.91
C GLU A 472 8.25 15.11 -11.86
N ALA A 473 8.87 14.05 -11.30
CA ALA A 473 9.45 12.96 -12.08
C ALA A 473 8.43 11.88 -12.48
N ILE A 474 7.37 11.70 -11.70
CA ILE A 474 6.33 10.69 -11.99
C ILE A 474 5.10 11.42 -12.56
N LYS A 475 4.93 11.35 -13.87
CA LYS A 475 3.75 11.90 -14.56
C LYS A 475 2.65 10.85 -14.64
N ILE A 476 1.42 11.29 -14.95
CA ILE A 476 0.28 10.41 -15.06
C ILE A 476 0.46 9.33 -16.14
N GLU A 477 1.15 9.65 -17.22
CA GLU A 477 1.44 8.73 -18.31
C GLU A 477 2.42 7.62 -17.87
N GLU A 478 3.31 7.92 -16.93
CA GLU A 478 4.32 7.01 -16.39
C GLU A 478 3.78 6.17 -15.23
N LEU A 479 2.69 6.62 -14.59
CA LEU A 479 2.07 5.92 -13.47
C LEU A 479 1.65 4.48 -13.83
N LYS A 480 1.26 4.26 -15.08
CA LYS A 480 0.89 2.92 -15.58
C LYS A 480 2.07 1.94 -15.59
N ALA A 481 3.29 2.44 -15.77
CA ALA A 481 4.50 1.63 -15.80
C ALA A 481 5.08 1.37 -14.38
N TYR A 482 4.66 2.12 -13.36
CA TYR A 482 5.20 1.97 -12.01
C TYR A 482 5.05 0.55 -11.45
N PRO A 483 3.89 -0.13 -11.52
CA PRO A 483 3.74 -1.48 -10.99
C PRO A 483 4.72 -2.47 -11.64
N GLU A 484 4.92 -2.37 -12.96
CA GLU A 484 5.87 -3.20 -13.70
C GLU A 484 7.32 -2.93 -13.26
N GLN A 485 7.71 -1.67 -13.15
CA GLN A 485 9.06 -1.29 -12.72
C GLN A 485 9.33 -1.70 -11.27
N TRP A 486 8.35 -1.55 -10.38
CA TRP A 486 8.46 -2.03 -9.01
C TRP A 486 8.61 -3.55 -8.96
N ALA A 487 7.82 -4.28 -9.75
CA ALA A 487 7.92 -5.73 -9.87
C ALA A 487 9.28 -6.17 -10.43
N ALA A 488 9.79 -5.48 -11.46
CA ALA A 488 11.11 -5.74 -12.03
C ALA A 488 12.23 -5.55 -11.01
N ALA A 489 12.10 -4.55 -10.15
CA ALA A 489 13.07 -4.31 -9.08
C ALA A 489 13.12 -5.47 -8.07
N GLN A 490 11.97 -6.10 -7.74
CA GLN A 490 11.88 -7.19 -6.76
C GLN A 490 12.17 -8.57 -7.37
N PHE A 491 11.64 -8.86 -8.58
CA PHE A 491 11.57 -10.21 -9.14
C PHE A 491 12.36 -10.38 -10.45
N GLY A 492 12.96 -9.31 -10.99
CA GLY A 492 13.59 -9.29 -12.31
C GLY A 492 12.58 -9.02 -13.43
N GLU A 493 13.10 -8.77 -14.64
CA GLU A 493 12.33 -8.26 -15.79
C GLU A 493 11.33 -9.28 -16.38
N LYS A 494 11.62 -10.57 -16.25
CA LYS A 494 10.96 -11.62 -17.03
C LYS A 494 9.44 -11.69 -16.85
N TYR A 495 8.94 -11.50 -15.64
CA TYR A 495 7.51 -11.57 -15.30
C TYR A 495 7.00 -10.24 -14.72
N ALA A 496 7.79 -9.18 -14.84
CA ALA A 496 7.45 -7.89 -14.26
C ALA A 496 6.14 -7.28 -14.80
N PRO A 497 5.82 -7.36 -16.11
CA PRO A 497 4.56 -6.86 -16.63
C PRO A 497 3.35 -7.58 -16.00
N GLU A 498 3.41 -8.91 -15.91
CA GLU A 498 2.32 -9.73 -15.37
C GLU A 498 2.16 -9.52 -13.86
N ILE A 499 3.27 -9.43 -13.12
CA ILE A 499 3.25 -9.15 -11.67
C ILE A 499 2.73 -7.73 -11.41
N GLY A 500 3.15 -6.76 -12.22
CA GLY A 500 2.64 -5.39 -12.15
C GLY A 500 1.13 -5.32 -12.37
N GLU A 501 0.61 -6.10 -13.32
CA GLU A 501 -0.84 -6.22 -13.55
C GLU A 501 -1.55 -6.84 -12.33
N LEU A 502 -0.98 -7.89 -11.70
CA LEU A 502 -1.54 -8.50 -10.50
C LEU A 502 -1.64 -7.48 -9.35
N LEU A 503 -0.56 -6.73 -9.09
CA LEU A 503 -0.52 -5.68 -8.05
C LEU A 503 -1.58 -4.61 -8.30
N GLN A 504 -1.72 -4.15 -9.53
CA GLN A 504 -2.72 -3.15 -9.88
C GLN A 504 -4.15 -3.69 -9.73
N LYS A 505 -4.40 -4.91 -10.19
CA LYS A 505 -5.75 -5.48 -10.18
C LYS A 505 -6.22 -5.82 -8.78
N TYR A 506 -5.40 -6.50 -7.95
CA TYR A 506 -5.88 -6.87 -6.62
C TYR A 506 -6.16 -5.65 -5.75
N THR A 507 -5.33 -4.59 -5.85
CA THR A 507 -5.58 -3.34 -5.12
C THR A 507 -6.82 -2.62 -5.64
N THR A 508 -7.06 -2.64 -6.96
CA THR A 508 -8.29 -2.10 -7.56
C THR A 508 -9.52 -2.86 -7.08
N TYR A 509 -9.48 -4.20 -7.06
CA TYR A 509 -10.60 -5.02 -6.63
C TYR A 509 -10.91 -4.84 -5.14
N ASN A 510 -9.90 -4.82 -4.28
CA ASN A 510 -10.07 -4.55 -2.85
C ASN A 510 -10.51 -3.12 -2.54
N SER A 511 -10.23 -2.15 -3.40
CA SER A 511 -10.68 -0.77 -3.20
C SER A 511 -12.15 -0.56 -3.56
N ARG A 512 -12.75 -1.40 -4.42
CA ARG A 512 -14.21 -1.39 -4.68
C ARG A 512 -15.00 -1.61 -3.40
N ARG A 513 -14.58 -2.59 -2.63
CA ARG A 513 -15.07 -2.87 -1.29
C ARG A 513 -13.91 -3.44 -0.46
N LYS A 514 -13.51 -2.74 0.59
CA LYS A 514 -12.45 -3.22 1.46
C LYS A 514 -12.85 -4.55 2.11
N PRO A 515 -11.91 -5.49 2.35
CA PRO A 515 -12.20 -6.81 2.90
C PRO A 515 -13.08 -6.78 4.17
N GLU A 516 -12.79 -5.87 5.08
CA GLU A 516 -13.49 -5.72 6.36
C GLU A 516 -14.93 -5.19 6.22
N LEU A 517 -15.32 -4.76 5.01
CA LEU A 517 -16.68 -4.33 4.69
C LEU A 517 -17.48 -5.37 3.90
N LEU A 518 -16.86 -6.51 3.57
CA LEU A 518 -17.55 -7.58 2.85
C LEU A 518 -18.61 -8.25 3.73
N SER A 519 -19.70 -8.60 3.10
CA SER A 519 -20.80 -9.36 3.69
C SER A 519 -21.56 -10.10 2.59
N GLU A 520 -22.50 -10.95 2.95
CA GLU A 520 -23.40 -11.61 2.01
C GLU A 520 -24.28 -10.64 1.21
N ARG A 521 -24.30 -9.33 1.58
CA ARG A 521 -25.09 -8.30 0.88
C ARG A 521 -24.24 -7.43 -0.04
N THR A 522 -22.94 -7.68 -0.12
CA THR A 522 -22.03 -6.81 -0.86
C THR A 522 -22.30 -6.84 -2.36
N TYR A 523 -22.45 -8.03 -2.95
CA TYR A 523 -22.65 -8.20 -4.39
C TYR A 523 -24.00 -8.82 -4.69
N SER A 524 -24.64 -8.30 -5.72
CA SER A 524 -25.95 -8.80 -6.13
C SER A 524 -25.83 -10.16 -6.82
N LEU A 525 -26.65 -11.12 -6.36
CA LEU A 525 -26.80 -12.43 -7.01
C LEU A 525 -27.77 -12.40 -8.19
N THR A 526 -28.61 -11.39 -8.27
CA THR A 526 -29.75 -11.35 -9.21
C THR A 526 -29.67 -10.21 -10.22
N GLN A 527 -28.87 -9.16 -9.97
CA GLN A 527 -28.75 -8.01 -10.86
C GLN A 527 -27.41 -8.01 -11.58
N PHE A 528 -27.43 -7.74 -12.88
CA PHE A 528 -26.25 -7.53 -13.72
C PHE A 528 -25.20 -8.64 -13.70
N ASN A 529 -25.53 -9.82 -13.19
CA ASN A 529 -24.58 -10.94 -13.00
C ASN A 529 -23.36 -10.56 -12.12
N GLU A 530 -23.52 -9.56 -11.23
CA GLU A 530 -22.42 -8.90 -10.51
C GLU A 530 -21.57 -9.89 -9.71
N ALA A 531 -22.19 -10.76 -8.90
CA ALA A 531 -21.43 -11.70 -8.08
C ALA A 531 -20.62 -12.70 -8.91
N GLU A 532 -21.13 -13.14 -10.07
CA GLU A 532 -20.40 -14.04 -10.98
C GLU A 532 -19.21 -13.34 -11.65
N GLU A 533 -19.39 -12.08 -12.08
CA GLU A 533 -18.29 -11.29 -12.65
C GLU A 533 -17.16 -11.08 -11.62
N ILE A 534 -17.51 -10.75 -10.38
CA ILE A 534 -16.53 -10.62 -9.29
C ILE A 534 -15.78 -11.95 -9.04
N LEU A 535 -16.49 -13.07 -9.00
CA LEU A 535 -15.83 -14.39 -8.87
C LEU A 535 -14.89 -14.68 -10.03
N ASN A 536 -15.30 -14.39 -11.27
CA ASN A 536 -14.48 -14.61 -12.46
C ASN A 536 -13.22 -13.75 -12.45
N GLU A 537 -13.33 -12.49 -12.03
CA GLU A 537 -12.18 -11.59 -11.89
C GLU A 537 -11.15 -12.13 -10.88
N PHE A 538 -11.60 -12.52 -9.67
CA PHE A 538 -10.69 -13.06 -8.66
C PHE A 538 -10.14 -14.44 -9.03
N ASN A 539 -10.94 -15.32 -9.64
CA ASN A 539 -10.49 -16.62 -10.12
C ASN A 539 -9.39 -16.48 -11.20
N THR A 540 -9.60 -15.54 -12.13
CA THR A 540 -8.63 -15.25 -13.20
C THR A 540 -7.33 -14.69 -12.59
N LEU A 541 -7.46 -13.80 -11.60
CA LEU A 541 -6.32 -13.18 -10.96
C LEU A 541 -5.49 -14.22 -10.17
N GLU A 542 -6.15 -15.06 -9.35
CA GLU A 542 -5.49 -16.12 -8.58
C GLU A 542 -4.79 -17.12 -9.48
N LYS A 543 -5.48 -17.59 -10.54
CA LYS A 543 -4.90 -18.51 -11.52
C LYS A 543 -3.62 -17.94 -12.14
N LYS A 544 -3.64 -16.68 -12.55
CA LYS A 544 -2.46 -16.01 -13.11
C LYS A 544 -1.33 -15.90 -12.09
N ALA A 545 -1.66 -15.60 -10.82
CA ALA A 545 -0.66 -15.52 -9.75
C ALA A 545 -0.02 -16.89 -9.47
N ASP A 546 -0.79 -17.97 -9.45
CA ASP A 546 -0.29 -19.34 -9.31
C ASP A 546 0.63 -19.74 -10.47
N GLU A 547 0.22 -19.48 -11.72
CA GLU A 547 1.03 -19.77 -12.92
C GLU A 547 2.39 -19.07 -12.93
N ILE A 548 2.47 -17.86 -12.34
CA ILE A 548 3.74 -17.14 -12.18
C ILE A 548 4.56 -17.77 -11.06
N ALA A 549 3.94 -18.11 -9.92
CA ALA A 549 4.61 -18.77 -8.80
C ALA A 549 5.33 -20.04 -9.25
N GLU A 550 4.69 -20.89 -10.06
CA GLU A 550 5.28 -22.11 -10.59
C GLU A 550 6.50 -21.88 -11.49
N LYS A 551 6.58 -20.72 -12.13
CA LYS A 551 7.63 -20.37 -13.11
C LYS A 551 8.77 -19.55 -12.53
N LEU A 552 8.56 -18.92 -11.37
CA LEU A 552 9.59 -18.11 -10.71
C LEU A 552 10.71 -18.98 -10.13
N ALA A 553 11.94 -18.48 -10.23
CA ALA A 553 13.08 -19.16 -9.64
C ALA A 553 12.92 -19.29 -8.11
N PRO A 554 13.41 -20.39 -7.50
CA PRO A 554 13.24 -20.67 -6.06
C PRO A 554 13.62 -19.50 -5.14
N LYS A 555 14.67 -18.76 -5.47
CA LYS A 555 15.13 -17.61 -4.69
C LYS A 555 14.11 -16.46 -4.54
N TYR A 556 13.09 -16.39 -5.41
CA TYR A 556 12.07 -15.37 -5.37
C TYR A 556 10.76 -15.84 -4.71
N GLN A 557 10.62 -17.13 -4.42
CA GLN A 557 9.36 -17.73 -3.99
C GLN A 557 8.82 -17.10 -2.70
N SER A 558 9.68 -16.92 -1.71
CA SER A 558 9.30 -16.31 -0.44
C SER A 558 8.83 -14.85 -0.61
N ALA A 559 9.63 -14.03 -1.27
CA ALA A 559 9.27 -12.64 -1.56
C ALA A 559 7.98 -12.53 -2.40
N TYR A 560 7.83 -13.39 -3.42
CA TYR A 560 6.65 -13.40 -4.26
C TYR A 560 5.39 -13.83 -3.49
N PHE A 561 5.52 -14.84 -2.62
CA PHE A 561 4.43 -15.25 -1.75
C PHE A 561 3.97 -14.09 -0.88
N GLN A 562 4.88 -13.41 -0.19
CA GLN A 562 4.56 -12.28 0.69
C GLN A 562 3.92 -11.10 -0.05
N LEU A 563 4.54 -10.69 -1.15
CA LEU A 563 4.22 -9.42 -1.82
C LEU A 563 3.08 -9.52 -2.83
N VAL A 564 2.79 -10.73 -3.36
CA VAL A 564 1.85 -10.90 -4.46
C VAL A 564 0.88 -12.06 -4.23
N LEU A 565 1.39 -13.27 -4.03
CA LEU A 565 0.55 -14.48 -4.07
C LEU A 565 -0.41 -14.54 -2.89
N HIS A 566 0.06 -14.32 -1.67
CA HIS A 566 -0.77 -14.33 -0.47
C HIS A 566 -1.91 -13.29 -0.54
N PRO A 567 -1.67 -11.98 -0.77
CA PRO A 567 -2.75 -11.00 -0.81
C PRO A 567 -3.77 -11.27 -1.93
N VAL A 568 -3.34 -11.81 -3.08
CA VAL A 568 -4.26 -12.22 -4.15
C VAL A 568 -5.12 -13.40 -3.71
N LYS A 569 -4.53 -14.47 -3.15
CA LYS A 569 -5.26 -15.67 -2.69
C LYS A 569 -6.20 -15.37 -1.54
N ALA A 570 -5.76 -14.60 -0.57
CA ALA A 570 -6.54 -14.20 0.59
C ALA A 570 -7.76 -13.37 0.17
N SER A 571 -7.57 -12.38 -0.72
CA SER A 571 -8.67 -11.58 -1.27
C SER A 571 -9.68 -12.41 -2.05
N ALA A 572 -9.20 -13.32 -2.92
CA ALA A 572 -10.04 -14.20 -3.72
C ALA A 572 -10.86 -15.15 -2.83
N ASN A 573 -10.21 -15.74 -1.83
CA ASN A 573 -10.85 -16.67 -0.90
C ASN A 573 -11.97 -15.99 -0.09
N LEU A 574 -11.73 -14.79 0.43
CA LEU A 574 -12.70 -14.03 1.21
C LEU A 574 -13.94 -13.66 0.38
N ASN A 575 -13.73 -13.20 -0.87
CA ASN A 575 -14.85 -12.88 -1.77
C ASN A 575 -15.68 -14.13 -2.12
N ARG A 576 -15.03 -15.27 -2.39
CA ARG A 576 -15.72 -16.56 -2.60
C ARG A 576 -16.57 -16.96 -1.39
N MET A 577 -16.03 -16.82 -0.19
CA MET A 577 -16.71 -17.14 1.04
C MET A 577 -18.01 -16.33 1.19
N TYR A 578 -17.94 -15.00 1.10
CA TYR A 578 -19.13 -14.16 1.26
C TYR A 578 -20.16 -14.32 0.14
N ILE A 579 -19.72 -14.56 -1.10
CA ILE A 579 -20.65 -14.89 -2.20
C ILE A 579 -21.28 -16.27 -1.99
N ALA A 580 -20.55 -17.24 -1.45
CA ALA A 580 -21.12 -18.55 -1.09
C ALA A 580 -22.16 -18.42 0.03
N VAL A 581 -21.93 -17.58 1.04
CA VAL A 581 -22.92 -17.25 2.08
C VAL A 581 -24.18 -16.63 1.47
N ALA A 582 -24.00 -15.65 0.56
CA ALA A 582 -25.11 -15.02 -0.15
C ALA A 582 -25.94 -16.05 -0.94
N LYS A 583 -25.26 -16.93 -1.70
CA LYS A 583 -25.90 -18.02 -2.46
C LYS A 583 -26.59 -19.00 -1.55
N ASN A 584 -25.95 -19.43 -0.44
CA ASN A 584 -26.56 -20.35 0.52
C ASN A 584 -27.88 -19.80 1.06
N LYS A 585 -27.93 -18.53 1.49
CA LYS A 585 -29.15 -17.90 2.01
C LYS A 585 -30.26 -17.81 0.94
N LEU A 586 -29.90 -17.39 -0.30
CA LEU A 586 -30.86 -17.34 -1.40
C LEU A 586 -31.36 -18.73 -1.79
N TYR A 587 -30.47 -19.73 -1.86
CA TYR A 587 -30.81 -21.08 -2.26
C TYR A 587 -31.62 -21.81 -1.18
N ALA A 588 -31.39 -21.50 0.08
CA ALA A 588 -32.26 -21.96 1.18
C ALA A 588 -33.68 -21.42 1.04
N GLU A 589 -33.88 -20.13 0.73
CA GLU A 589 -35.21 -19.56 0.45
C GLU A 589 -35.89 -20.26 -0.73
N GLN A 590 -35.10 -20.60 -1.76
CA GLN A 590 -35.60 -21.27 -2.97
C GLN A 590 -35.70 -22.78 -2.83
N GLN A 591 -35.29 -23.36 -1.70
CA GLN A 591 -35.25 -24.80 -1.45
C GLN A 591 -34.45 -25.59 -2.48
N ARG A 592 -33.32 -25.04 -2.94
CA ARG A 592 -32.42 -25.72 -3.91
C ARG A 592 -31.67 -26.84 -3.23
N ASN A 593 -31.52 -27.97 -3.91
CA ASN A 593 -30.81 -29.15 -3.36
C ASN A 593 -29.31 -28.87 -3.11
N THR A 594 -28.73 -27.84 -3.69
CA THR A 594 -27.33 -27.42 -3.50
C THR A 594 -27.11 -26.53 -2.28
N THR A 595 -28.15 -26.21 -1.50
CA THR A 595 -28.05 -25.31 -0.34
C THR A 595 -27.02 -25.81 0.68
N ASN A 596 -27.07 -27.10 1.03
CA ASN A 596 -26.16 -27.65 2.04
C ASN A 596 -24.71 -27.73 1.57
N THR A 597 -24.49 -28.04 0.29
CA THR A 597 -23.15 -28.00 -0.33
C THR A 597 -22.52 -26.60 -0.26
N LEU A 598 -23.34 -25.54 -0.38
CA LEU A 598 -22.83 -24.16 -0.20
C LEU A 598 -22.45 -23.88 1.24
N ALA A 599 -23.18 -24.43 2.22
CA ALA A 599 -22.81 -24.30 3.64
C ALA A 599 -21.46 -24.99 3.93
N GLU A 600 -21.23 -26.16 3.34
CA GLU A 600 -19.94 -26.86 3.40
C GLU A 600 -18.81 -26.01 2.78
N LYS A 601 -19.05 -25.47 1.58
CA LYS A 601 -18.07 -24.57 0.91
C LYS A 601 -17.71 -23.33 1.72
N VAL A 602 -18.67 -22.75 2.46
CA VAL A 602 -18.37 -21.62 3.35
C VAL A 602 -17.39 -22.05 4.44
N SER A 603 -17.56 -23.25 5.02
CA SER A 603 -16.61 -23.79 6.00
C SER A 603 -15.24 -24.05 5.38
N GLU A 604 -15.19 -24.66 4.19
CA GLU A 604 -13.93 -24.88 3.46
C GLU A 604 -13.18 -23.57 3.18
N TYR A 605 -13.88 -22.50 2.78
CA TYR A 605 -13.25 -21.18 2.55
C TYR A 605 -12.79 -20.53 3.85
N PHE A 606 -13.51 -20.71 4.96
CA PHE A 606 -13.10 -20.22 6.26
C PHE A 606 -11.84 -20.93 6.76
N ASP A 607 -11.78 -22.26 6.64
CA ASP A 607 -10.61 -23.07 6.99
C ASP A 607 -9.41 -22.76 6.07
N LYS A 608 -9.67 -22.47 4.78
CA LYS A 608 -8.64 -22.05 3.82
C LYS A 608 -8.04 -20.68 4.17
N ASP A 609 -8.82 -19.75 4.72
CA ASP A 609 -8.34 -18.47 5.21
C ASP A 609 -7.32 -18.65 6.34
N GLU A 610 -7.63 -19.49 7.31
CA GLU A 610 -6.71 -19.86 8.39
C GLU A 610 -5.44 -20.54 7.85
N ALA A 611 -5.59 -21.43 6.87
CA ALA A 611 -4.44 -22.10 6.23
C ALA A 611 -3.54 -21.12 5.48
N LEU A 612 -4.09 -20.11 4.79
CA LEU A 612 -3.31 -19.05 4.13
C LEU A 612 -2.55 -18.18 5.14
N THR A 613 -3.19 -17.81 6.23
CA THR A 613 -2.57 -17.09 7.35
C THR A 613 -1.44 -17.91 7.96
N SER A 614 -1.68 -19.19 8.25
CA SER A 614 -0.69 -20.13 8.79
C SER A 614 0.51 -20.31 7.86
N ALA A 615 0.26 -20.42 6.54
CA ALA A 615 1.33 -20.50 5.54
C ALA A 615 2.22 -19.25 5.56
N TYR A 616 1.63 -18.05 5.72
CA TYR A 616 2.42 -16.82 5.85
C TYR A 616 3.27 -16.81 7.11
N HIS A 617 2.74 -17.28 8.23
CA HIS A 617 3.43 -17.30 9.51
C HIS A 617 4.62 -18.27 9.55
N THR A 618 4.64 -19.29 8.68
CA THR A 618 5.69 -20.32 8.66
C THR A 618 6.78 -20.10 7.63
N ILE A 619 6.65 -19.14 6.70
CA ILE A 619 7.71 -18.85 5.72
C ILE A 619 8.96 -18.33 6.41
N GLU A 620 10.13 -18.50 5.76
CA GLU A 620 11.44 -18.08 6.27
C GLU A 620 11.68 -18.54 7.73
N ASP A 621 11.38 -19.82 7.98
CA ASP A 621 11.51 -20.45 9.31
C ASP A 621 10.72 -19.73 10.41
N GLY A 622 9.58 -19.14 10.06
CA GLY A 622 8.72 -18.43 11.00
C GLY A 622 9.08 -16.96 11.26
N LYS A 623 10.00 -16.39 10.49
CA LYS A 623 10.41 -14.97 10.62
C LYS A 623 9.24 -14.00 10.68
N TRP A 624 8.13 -14.32 9.99
CA TRP A 624 6.95 -13.46 9.88
C TRP A 624 5.75 -13.99 10.67
N ASN A 625 5.99 -14.82 11.70
CA ASN A 625 4.92 -15.26 12.58
C ASN A 625 4.14 -14.06 13.14
N HIS A 626 2.81 -14.17 13.22
CA HIS A 626 1.85 -13.12 13.57
C HIS A 626 1.62 -11.98 12.58
N MET A 627 2.47 -11.74 11.59
CA MET A 627 2.46 -10.50 10.80
C MET A 627 1.19 -10.28 9.95
N ILE A 628 0.37 -11.32 9.69
CA ILE A 628 -0.90 -11.23 8.94
C ILE A 628 -2.10 -11.67 9.83
N PHE A 629 -1.96 -11.59 11.12
CA PHE A 629 -2.93 -12.11 12.09
C PHE A 629 -4.10 -11.16 12.40
N GLN A 630 -4.36 -10.16 11.57
CA GLN A 630 -5.48 -9.23 11.77
C GLN A 630 -6.82 -9.92 11.53
N PRO A 631 -7.75 -9.91 12.50
CA PRO A 631 -9.11 -10.41 12.26
C PRO A 631 -9.83 -9.56 11.21
N HIS A 632 -10.42 -10.22 10.22
CA HIS A 632 -11.02 -9.55 9.07
C HIS A 632 -12.38 -10.15 8.64
N ILE A 633 -12.85 -11.20 9.34
CA ILE A 633 -14.12 -11.86 9.08
C ILE A 633 -15.03 -11.69 10.30
N GLY A 634 -16.29 -11.25 10.05
CA GLY A 634 -17.31 -11.17 11.10
C GLY A 634 -17.43 -9.83 11.80
N TYR A 635 -17.02 -8.76 11.17
CA TYR A 635 -17.24 -7.39 11.69
C TYR A 635 -18.73 -7.11 11.94
N SER A 636 -19.06 -6.77 13.18
CA SER A 636 -20.40 -6.34 13.60
C SER A 636 -20.48 -4.86 13.96
N SER A 637 -19.34 -4.21 14.23
CA SER A 637 -19.21 -2.77 14.54
C SER A 637 -18.09 -2.15 13.70
N TRP A 638 -17.64 -0.97 14.07
CA TRP A 638 -16.51 -0.32 13.42
C TRP A 638 -15.16 -1.01 13.73
N SER A 639 -15.02 -1.60 14.90
CA SER A 639 -13.78 -2.29 15.32
C SER A 639 -13.75 -3.74 14.87
N ASP A 640 -12.55 -4.29 14.76
CA ASP A 640 -12.30 -5.69 14.49
C ASP A 640 -12.88 -6.60 15.59
N PRO A 641 -13.33 -7.80 15.22
CA PRO A 641 -13.68 -8.82 16.18
C PRO A 641 -12.41 -9.35 16.89
N LYS A 642 -12.57 -9.96 18.06
CA LYS A 642 -11.42 -10.54 18.79
C LYS A 642 -10.73 -11.68 18.02
N GLN A 643 -11.46 -12.32 17.11
CA GLN A 643 -11.00 -13.37 16.22
C GLN A 643 -11.93 -13.44 15.00
N ASN A 644 -11.48 -14.05 13.91
CA ASN A 644 -12.35 -14.32 12.77
C ASN A 644 -13.58 -15.13 13.20
N ILE A 645 -14.76 -14.71 12.73
CA ILE A 645 -16.05 -15.32 13.06
C ILE A 645 -16.65 -15.88 11.76
N LYS A 646 -16.79 -17.22 11.70
CA LYS A 646 -17.38 -17.87 10.54
C LYS A 646 -18.81 -17.36 10.29
N PRO A 647 -19.16 -16.92 9.07
CA PRO A 647 -20.51 -16.48 8.75
C PRO A 647 -21.54 -17.59 8.92
N GLU A 648 -22.74 -17.21 9.38
CA GLU A 648 -23.86 -18.15 9.53
C GLU A 648 -24.38 -18.62 8.18
N THR A 649 -24.67 -19.91 8.08
CA THR A 649 -25.25 -20.58 6.92
C THR A 649 -26.54 -21.30 7.30
N ILE A 650 -27.35 -21.63 6.30
CA ILE A 650 -28.62 -22.35 6.44
C ILE A 650 -28.48 -23.75 5.84
N ASN A 651 -28.93 -24.76 6.57
CA ASN A 651 -29.13 -26.11 6.06
C ASN A 651 -30.63 -26.37 5.90
N ILE A 652 -31.01 -27.13 4.88
CA ILE A 652 -32.39 -27.52 4.59
C ILE A 652 -32.51 -29.05 4.50
N GLU A 653 -33.71 -29.57 4.70
CA GLU A 653 -34.05 -30.94 4.32
C GLU A 653 -34.32 -30.97 2.82
N VAL A 654 -33.60 -31.83 2.08
CA VAL A 654 -33.78 -32.02 0.65
C VAL A 654 -34.67 -33.27 0.44
N PRO A 655 -35.87 -33.13 -0.16
CA PRO A 655 -36.72 -34.28 -0.47
C PRO A 655 -36.07 -35.24 -1.46
N GLU A 656 -36.40 -36.52 -1.40
CA GLU A 656 -35.94 -37.49 -2.43
C GLU A 656 -36.55 -37.19 -3.80
N ALA A 657 -37.86 -36.92 -3.87
CA ALA A 657 -38.53 -36.64 -5.11
C ALA A 657 -38.05 -35.33 -5.75
N ALA A 658 -37.80 -35.35 -7.06
CA ALA A 658 -37.42 -34.16 -7.84
C ALA A 658 -38.50 -33.06 -7.75
N GLY A 659 -38.08 -31.81 -7.58
CA GLY A 659 -38.95 -30.63 -7.54
C GLY A 659 -38.53 -29.57 -8.52
N LEU A 660 -39.45 -29.03 -9.31
CA LEU A 660 -39.13 -27.95 -10.27
C LEU A 660 -38.96 -26.61 -9.54
N GLY A 661 -37.80 -25.97 -9.74
CA GLY A 661 -37.57 -24.58 -9.42
C GLY A 661 -37.14 -23.81 -10.67
N VAL A 662 -37.61 -22.57 -10.79
CA VAL A 662 -37.23 -21.68 -11.89
C VAL A 662 -37.00 -20.28 -11.37
N ALA A 663 -35.84 -19.71 -11.66
CA ALA A 663 -35.52 -18.30 -11.40
C ALA A 663 -35.23 -17.56 -12.73
N ILE A 664 -35.33 -16.25 -12.69
CA ILE A 664 -35.12 -15.38 -13.86
C ILE A 664 -34.11 -14.28 -13.55
N PRO A 665 -33.38 -13.77 -14.54
CA PRO A 665 -32.42 -12.69 -14.33
C PRO A 665 -33.09 -11.40 -13.88
N ASN A 666 -32.33 -10.57 -13.16
CA ASN A 666 -32.74 -9.26 -12.69
C ASN A 666 -34.00 -9.26 -11.80
N SER A 667 -34.29 -10.39 -11.16
CA SER A 667 -35.45 -10.55 -10.28
C SER A 667 -35.15 -11.46 -9.08
N LYS A 668 -35.84 -11.22 -7.98
CA LYS A 668 -35.92 -12.15 -6.83
C LYS A 668 -37.09 -13.12 -6.93
N ASP A 669 -37.92 -13.00 -7.98
CA ASP A 669 -39.07 -13.86 -8.21
C ASP A 669 -38.61 -15.24 -8.71
N TYR A 670 -39.22 -16.27 -8.20
CA TYR A 670 -38.94 -17.65 -8.58
C TYR A 670 -40.19 -18.53 -8.45
N PHE A 671 -40.23 -19.61 -9.20
CA PHE A 671 -41.16 -20.69 -9.01
C PHE A 671 -40.60 -21.70 -7.96
N PRO A 672 -41.39 -22.19 -6.99
CA PRO A 672 -42.86 -22.16 -6.92
C PRO A 672 -43.48 -20.97 -6.17
N LYS A 673 -42.73 -20.02 -5.65
CA LYS A 673 -43.25 -18.84 -4.95
C LYS A 673 -44.21 -18.03 -5.84
N LYS A 674 -43.94 -17.97 -7.16
CA LYS A 674 -44.80 -17.41 -8.19
C LYS A 674 -45.02 -18.41 -9.31
N THR A 675 -46.27 -18.46 -9.83
CA THR A 675 -46.65 -19.35 -10.93
C THR A 675 -46.42 -18.74 -12.30
N ASP A 676 -46.30 -17.42 -12.37
CA ASP A 676 -45.99 -16.66 -13.58
C ASP A 676 -44.74 -15.82 -13.34
N LEU A 677 -43.74 -15.94 -14.20
CA LEU A 677 -42.49 -15.17 -14.17
C LEU A 677 -42.34 -14.40 -15.46
N SER A 678 -41.84 -13.16 -15.40
CA SER A 678 -41.65 -12.30 -16.55
C SER A 678 -40.19 -11.99 -16.79
N LEU A 679 -39.65 -12.37 -17.93
CA LEU A 679 -38.29 -12.06 -18.35
C LEU A 679 -38.12 -10.56 -18.65
N PRO A 680 -36.90 -10.03 -18.53
CA PRO A 680 -36.58 -8.70 -19.07
C PRO A 680 -36.96 -8.58 -20.53
N ILE A 681 -37.34 -7.36 -20.95
CA ILE A 681 -37.78 -7.09 -22.33
C ILE A 681 -36.62 -7.35 -23.28
N PHE A 682 -36.89 -8.11 -24.33
CA PHE A 682 -35.95 -8.29 -25.44
C PHE A 682 -36.08 -7.09 -26.41
N ASP A 683 -34.96 -6.56 -26.82
CA ASP A 683 -34.85 -5.46 -27.80
C ASP A 683 -33.52 -5.57 -28.58
N LYS A 684 -33.17 -4.56 -29.36
CA LYS A 684 -31.91 -4.48 -30.11
C LYS A 684 -30.65 -4.47 -29.24
N ASN A 685 -30.75 -4.07 -27.98
CA ASN A 685 -29.64 -4.00 -27.02
C ASN A 685 -29.63 -5.22 -26.10
N ASN A 686 -30.78 -5.87 -25.89
CA ASN A 686 -30.96 -7.04 -25.05
C ASN A 686 -31.46 -8.21 -25.92
N THR A 687 -30.53 -8.83 -26.65
CA THR A 687 -30.82 -9.89 -27.63
C THR A 687 -30.84 -11.29 -27.01
N GLU A 688 -30.35 -11.43 -25.80
CA GLU A 688 -30.29 -12.71 -25.07
C GLU A 688 -30.77 -12.53 -23.63
N SER A 689 -31.35 -13.59 -23.08
CA SER A 689 -31.72 -13.72 -21.68
C SER A 689 -31.62 -15.19 -21.28
N TYR A 690 -31.96 -15.53 -20.04
CA TYR A 690 -31.95 -16.94 -19.61
C TYR A 690 -33.06 -17.22 -18.59
N VAL A 691 -33.37 -18.49 -18.44
CA VAL A 691 -34.06 -19.02 -17.25
C VAL A 691 -33.10 -19.97 -16.53
N GLU A 692 -33.00 -19.86 -15.24
CA GLU A 692 -32.22 -20.76 -14.40
C GLU A 692 -33.18 -21.80 -13.80
N ILE A 693 -33.06 -23.04 -14.24
CA ILE A 693 -33.85 -24.16 -13.75
C ILE A 693 -33.03 -24.87 -12.68
N PHE A 694 -33.62 -25.11 -11.51
CA PHE A 694 -32.96 -25.77 -10.41
C PHE A 694 -33.83 -26.88 -9.81
N ASN A 695 -33.18 -27.88 -9.24
CA ASN A 695 -33.84 -29.00 -8.60
C ASN A 695 -34.00 -28.74 -7.09
N ARG A 696 -35.15 -29.07 -6.57
CA ARG A 696 -35.49 -28.99 -5.14
C ARG A 696 -35.48 -30.34 -4.44
N GLY A 697 -35.04 -31.44 -5.12
CA GLY A 697 -34.95 -32.81 -4.60
C GLY A 697 -33.69 -33.51 -5.09
N ASN A 698 -33.49 -34.75 -4.63
CA ASN A 698 -32.31 -35.55 -4.91
C ASN A 698 -32.41 -36.32 -6.25
N GLU A 699 -33.62 -36.78 -6.61
CA GLU A 699 -33.81 -37.42 -7.89
C GLU A 699 -33.67 -36.45 -9.04
N LYS A 700 -33.26 -36.95 -10.23
CA LYS A 700 -33.09 -36.14 -11.43
C LYS A 700 -34.39 -35.52 -11.91
N LEU A 701 -34.42 -34.24 -12.18
CA LEU A 701 -35.53 -33.47 -12.67
C LEU A 701 -35.55 -33.41 -14.19
N GLU A 702 -36.52 -34.05 -14.84
CA GLU A 702 -36.76 -33.89 -16.28
C GLU A 702 -37.62 -32.67 -16.59
N VAL A 703 -37.14 -31.80 -17.49
CA VAL A 703 -37.88 -30.59 -17.88
C VAL A 703 -38.02 -30.45 -19.39
N LYS A 704 -39.14 -29.84 -19.82
CA LYS A 704 -39.46 -29.58 -21.23
C LYS A 704 -40.00 -28.14 -21.37
N LEU A 705 -39.43 -27.36 -22.30
CA LEU A 705 -39.95 -26.08 -22.71
C LEU A 705 -41.05 -26.32 -23.77
N LYS A 706 -42.22 -25.76 -23.55
CA LYS A 706 -43.37 -25.89 -24.43
C LYS A 706 -43.85 -24.53 -24.91
N LYS A 707 -44.35 -24.46 -26.16
CA LYS A 707 -44.93 -23.23 -26.75
C LYS A 707 -43.92 -22.04 -26.77
N LEU A 708 -42.66 -22.29 -27.08
CA LEU A 708 -41.67 -21.22 -27.22
C LEU A 708 -42.07 -20.34 -28.40
N PRO A 709 -42.09 -19.00 -28.23
CA PRO A 709 -42.35 -18.06 -29.33
C PRO A 709 -41.42 -18.28 -30.54
N LYS A 710 -41.94 -18.09 -31.77
CA LYS A 710 -41.13 -18.33 -32.98
C LYS A 710 -39.94 -17.41 -33.11
N TRP A 711 -39.96 -16.26 -32.49
CA TRP A 711 -38.89 -15.27 -32.48
C TRP A 711 -37.84 -15.51 -31.41
N LEU A 712 -38.00 -16.55 -30.55
CA LEU A 712 -37.02 -16.99 -29.60
C LEU A 712 -36.48 -18.38 -29.94
N LYS A 713 -35.19 -18.58 -29.71
CA LYS A 713 -34.49 -19.87 -29.71
C LYS A 713 -33.95 -20.14 -28.33
N ALA A 714 -34.20 -21.32 -27.79
CA ALA A 714 -33.59 -21.78 -26.53
C ALA A 714 -32.35 -22.65 -26.85
N SER A 715 -31.32 -22.55 -25.99
CA SER A 715 -30.14 -23.41 -26.07
C SER A 715 -30.49 -24.90 -25.94
N LYS A 716 -31.50 -25.19 -25.11
CA LYS A 716 -32.12 -26.54 -24.96
C LYS A 716 -33.62 -26.40 -24.78
N THR A 717 -34.39 -27.36 -25.34
CA THR A 717 -35.85 -27.47 -25.15
C THR A 717 -36.23 -28.63 -24.24
N LYS A 718 -35.27 -29.50 -23.91
CA LYS A 718 -35.38 -30.58 -22.92
C LYS A 718 -34.06 -30.66 -22.17
N ALA A 719 -34.12 -30.93 -20.89
CA ALA A 719 -32.93 -31.12 -20.03
C ALA A 719 -33.27 -32.07 -18.87
N GLU A 720 -32.26 -32.78 -18.39
CA GLU A 720 -32.25 -33.53 -17.17
C GLU A 720 -31.36 -32.79 -16.16
N ILE A 721 -31.95 -32.31 -15.07
CA ILE A 721 -31.31 -31.40 -14.12
C ILE A 721 -31.01 -32.15 -12.83
N GLY A 722 -29.73 -32.30 -12.51
CA GLY A 722 -29.28 -32.81 -11.21
C GLY A 722 -29.36 -31.75 -10.13
N GLU A 723 -28.70 -30.63 -10.40
CA GLU A 723 -28.63 -29.48 -9.48
C GLU A 723 -29.33 -28.25 -10.08
N GLN A 724 -28.68 -27.58 -11.03
CA GLN A 724 -29.21 -26.42 -11.73
C GLN A 724 -28.60 -26.27 -13.13
N GLU A 725 -29.38 -25.64 -14.04
CA GLU A 725 -28.90 -25.34 -15.38
C GLU A 725 -29.51 -24.02 -15.90
N ARG A 726 -28.72 -23.18 -16.55
CA ARG A 726 -29.19 -22.00 -17.28
C ARG A 726 -29.51 -22.37 -18.70
N ILE A 727 -30.75 -22.13 -19.11
CA ILE A 727 -31.19 -22.27 -20.49
C ILE A 727 -31.22 -20.87 -21.09
N VAL A 728 -30.32 -20.60 -22.01
CA VAL A 728 -30.22 -19.32 -22.71
C VAL A 728 -31.31 -19.22 -23.77
N LEU A 729 -31.95 -18.06 -23.85
CA LEU A 729 -32.95 -17.68 -24.81
C LEU A 729 -32.41 -16.52 -25.66
N ALA A 730 -32.36 -16.69 -26.97
CA ALA A 730 -31.82 -15.70 -27.90
C ALA A 730 -32.86 -15.31 -28.95
N LEU A 731 -32.79 -14.08 -29.46
CA LEU A 731 -33.64 -13.62 -30.56
C LEU A 731 -33.28 -14.37 -31.88
N VAL A 732 -34.31 -14.68 -32.64
CA VAL A 732 -34.17 -15.21 -34.02
C VAL A 732 -34.43 -14.05 -34.98
N SER A 733 -33.37 -13.49 -35.57
CA SER A 733 -33.39 -12.23 -36.32
C SER A 733 -34.42 -12.22 -37.49
N GLU A 734 -34.58 -13.35 -38.16
CA GLU A 734 -35.48 -13.51 -39.31
C GLU A 734 -36.97 -13.62 -38.89
N LYS A 735 -37.25 -13.72 -37.60
CA LYS A 735 -38.59 -13.97 -37.05
C LYS A 735 -39.04 -12.93 -36.04
N LEU A 736 -38.37 -11.79 -36.02
CA LEU A 736 -38.69 -10.74 -35.05
C LEU A 736 -40.07 -10.13 -35.35
N PRO A 737 -40.88 -9.88 -34.27
CA PRO A 737 -42.14 -9.16 -34.41
C PRO A 737 -41.89 -7.72 -34.87
N LYS A 738 -42.82 -7.20 -35.72
CA LYS A 738 -42.75 -5.82 -36.19
C LYS A 738 -43.24 -4.77 -35.15
N ASN A 739 -44.01 -5.21 -34.17
CA ASN A 739 -44.60 -4.40 -33.13
C ASN A 739 -44.22 -4.95 -31.75
N ILE A 740 -44.47 -4.13 -30.71
CA ILE A 740 -44.36 -4.60 -29.33
C ILE A 740 -45.24 -5.83 -29.16
N THR A 741 -44.65 -6.90 -28.74
CA THR A 741 -45.28 -8.22 -28.63
C THR A 741 -45.07 -8.79 -27.24
N LYS A 742 -46.14 -9.36 -26.68
CA LYS A 742 -46.09 -10.12 -25.42
C LYS A 742 -46.62 -11.53 -25.69
N GLU A 743 -45.80 -12.49 -25.35
CA GLU A 743 -46.12 -13.92 -25.48
C GLU A 743 -45.67 -14.66 -24.21
N SER A 744 -45.91 -15.96 -24.17
CA SER A 744 -45.45 -16.78 -23.07
C SER A 744 -45.13 -18.20 -23.54
N PHE A 745 -44.22 -18.85 -22.82
CA PHE A 745 -43.96 -20.27 -22.94
C PHE A 745 -44.09 -20.95 -21.56
N VAL A 746 -44.06 -22.27 -21.52
CA VAL A 746 -44.23 -23.04 -20.29
C VAL A 746 -43.00 -23.93 -20.10
N ILE A 747 -42.42 -23.90 -18.92
CA ILE A 747 -41.48 -24.91 -18.44
C ILE A 747 -42.27 -25.94 -17.63
N LYS A 748 -42.13 -27.20 -18.01
CA LYS A 748 -42.92 -28.29 -17.40
C LYS A 748 -41.98 -29.43 -17.01
N SER A 749 -42.16 -29.97 -15.78
CA SER A 749 -41.74 -31.28 -15.34
C SER A 749 -42.96 -32.25 -15.35
N ASP A 750 -42.79 -33.44 -14.85
CA ASP A 750 -43.91 -34.42 -14.81
C ASP A 750 -45.08 -33.92 -13.97
N ASN A 751 -44.81 -33.31 -12.81
CA ASN A 751 -45.80 -32.92 -11.82
C ASN A 751 -46.01 -31.41 -11.68
N GLU A 752 -45.11 -30.56 -12.21
CA GLU A 752 -45.10 -29.11 -11.98
C GLU A 752 -44.94 -28.35 -13.31
N LYS A 753 -45.48 -27.14 -13.35
CA LYS A 753 -45.31 -26.23 -14.51
C LYS A 753 -45.31 -24.80 -14.07
N VAL A 754 -44.54 -23.98 -14.79
CA VAL A 754 -44.47 -22.52 -14.63
C VAL A 754 -44.63 -21.84 -15.99
N LYS A 755 -45.34 -20.71 -16.02
CA LYS A 755 -45.49 -19.87 -17.19
C LYS A 755 -44.42 -18.78 -17.19
N ILE A 756 -43.73 -18.62 -18.30
CA ILE A 756 -42.70 -17.57 -18.48
C ILE A 756 -43.24 -16.58 -19.52
N GLU A 757 -43.47 -15.36 -19.08
CA GLU A 757 -43.85 -14.25 -19.93
C GLU A 757 -42.62 -13.61 -20.57
N VAL A 758 -42.70 -13.31 -21.86
CA VAL A 758 -41.62 -12.70 -22.65
C VAL A 758 -42.21 -11.58 -23.50
N SER A 759 -41.47 -10.51 -23.55
CA SER A 759 -41.87 -9.30 -24.33
C SER A 759 -40.74 -8.92 -25.28
N TYR A 760 -41.12 -8.49 -26.47
CA TYR A 760 -40.21 -7.91 -27.46
C TYR A 760 -40.61 -6.48 -27.81
N GLN A 761 -39.61 -5.60 -27.86
CA GLN A 761 -39.72 -4.22 -28.29
C GLN A 761 -38.78 -3.96 -29.47
N PRO A 762 -39.31 -3.57 -30.68
CA PRO A 762 -38.51 -3.33 -31.88
C PRO A 762 -37.43 -2.27 -31.75
#